data_64c47011ddc098e3522fa3e2b405ad6c
#
_entry.id   64c47011ddc098e3522fa3e2b405ad6c
#
_cell.length_a   1.000
_cell.length_b   1.000
_cell.length_c   1.000
_cell.angle_alpha   90.00
_cell.angle_beta   90.00
_cell.angle_gamma   90.00
#
_symmetry.space_group_name_H-M   'P 1'
#
loop_
_entity.id
_entity.type
_entity.pdbx_description
1 polymer ?
#
loop_
_entity_poly.entity_id
_entity_poly.type
_entity_poly.pdbx_seq_one_letter_code
_entity_poly.pdbx_strand_id
1 'polypeptide(L)'
;LAQHARLRPTVAAVCALAVSAGLVSAVTLPGTAAAAPAAVPAGAVIDAPSRFQPRVDEVFVAGEQGFLHREEGRAVEYTEYATGTTRKAENATWWNGTLGAWWSPAARTLELRPLEGEAPSVTIVLPKNQTWQRGHNASTVLTTSRETGGRTVMHLLRGAADGTVTDQEIPLGEGESFVNVLAQTHEAAVIGVRGADAVKRAFLLDYATGTTIPLFAGLASTPSRVTLTDRYVAGWDPSSPQVLTLDRRNLDAPVVRTVVPGPVKTTTRHQMALEIAGDQLLVVHQEAQPDHHVGQPLSAVRIGGGDPVTVLPHAQARLTPAPDGSVLVAGGASASDWAVHRIGAGADGRPTAAPVHALPPVAGTVRGLALAGGRLLTVGTDPVQGQPSLRSYELTTSGAPRVVSGPDTVTRSLGDYKACPDGGPSCASLTALGNGWAAHPSGNGVSVPLGQNASRVIGPMSWERPEIVAATGRHVLVKERGSAKYAVGDLEKFYDSNVIHTFTATAAALWGNKVWKPATAAGTVAAYDVKTKKTAAAVDTGSGCKPTTLQAVGRWIYWACGGTKAGVFDQTLGKSVSVPAGGEPRLGDGFLVRATGEDLMLTDFSRGAGTKPATTLLASGVEPGHGIGWAVDPFGGNVAHVDADQRVHITDVPVPRSPVASIESRVEQNFVRAGGKEPWSGHWQLSRPADAWKVTFTDVTRKTVATVSGTARTAASISATWDGLATGGGKPQNGAHTWTVSVKAAGESSYVPVKTGTVQVSGGTAAYRDEQADGRGNVLTVNKNGTLTSHDFPATGVHDKWSRAGWHIKYTYVPFGDLTGDGCNDLLVRNTVGNLYRYDGVCGHPPAKTSTRTSLGGGWEAYNVLTSPGDLTGDGLPDLLARKSSTGDIWVFPGTKAGKLGAGKKIRSGWTYTHVVGAGDLNGDGHGDVLARAKDGTLYRYDGAGDGTLKSRVTVFTKWGSTYTHVLGVGDMTGDGKNDLLVVDNKGVVYRNTGNGKGSFSSRTKITTGWLTYKGIF
;
A
#
# COMPACT_ATOMS: atom_id res chain seq x y z
N LEU A 1 -12.95 41.70 25.63
CA LEU A 1 -14.27 42.35 25.59
C LEU A 1 -15.21 41.36 24.90
N ALA A 2 -15.94 40.69 25.61
CA ALA A 2 -17.32 40.36 25.97
C ALA A 2 -18.35 40.80 24.86
N GLN A 3 -19.24 39.94 24.41
CA GLN A 3 -20.47 39.49 25.01
C GLN A 3 -21.26 38.51 24.15
N HIS A 4 -21.76 37.51 24.77
CA HIS A 4 -22.93 36.68 24.68
C HIS A 4 -24.02 36.98 23.61
N ALA A 5 -24.52 35.90 22.98
CA ALA A 5 -25.96 35.65 22.86
C ALA A 5 -26.24 34.15 22.60
N ARG A 6 -27.01 33.55 23.49
CA ARG A 6 -27.63 32.22 23.38
C ARG A 6 -28.92 32.31 22.55
N LEU A 7 -29.22 31.29 21.74
CA LEU A 7 -30.59 30.95 21.37
C LEU A 7 -30.75 29.43 21.29
N ARG A 8 -31.74 28.92 21.96
CA ARG A 8 -32.19 27.55 22.13
C ARG A 8 -33.19 27.15 21.02
N PRO A 9 -33.39 25.83 20.78
CA PRO A 9 -34.08 25.28 19.62
C PRO A 9 -35.59 25.14 19.82
N THR A 10 -36.35 25.28 18.73
CA THR A 10 -37.78 24.99 18.64
C THR A 10 -37.99 23.56 18.13
N VAL A 11 -38.78 22.81 18.86
CA VAL A 11 -39.33 21.49 18.54
C VAL A 11 -40.49 21.64 17.54
N ALA A 12 -40.48 20.89 16.46
CA ALA A 12 -41.64 20.69 15.59
C ALA A 12 -42.08 19.22 15.63
N ALA A 13 -43.26 19.00 16.16
CA ALA A 13 -43.96 17.72 16.16
C ALA A 13 -44.68 17.51 14.83
N VAL A 14 -44.59 16.30 14.26
CA VAL A 14 -45.40 15.83 13.13
C VAL A 14 -46.29 14.69 13.59
N CYS A 15 -47.57 14.88 13.40
CA CYS A 15 -48.64 13.94 13.73
C CYS A 15 -48.61 12.67 12.86
N ALA A 16 -48.84 11.53 13.51
CA ALA A 16 -49.16 10.29 12.86
C ALA A 16 -50.70 10.17 12.63
N LEU A 17 -51.10 9.88 11.41
CA LEU A 17 -52.48 9.44 11.08
C LEU A 17 -52.53 7.90 11.12
N ALA A 18 -53.37 7.40 12.01
CA ALA A 18 -53.78 6.03 12.07
C ALA A 18 -54.99 5.78 11.13
N VAL A 19 -54.88 4.82 10.26
CA VAL A 19 -56.03 4.25 9.51
C VAL A 19 -56.30 2.86 10.02
N SER A 20 -57.45 2.67 10.64
CA SER A 20 -58.01 1.40 11.07
C SER A 20 -58.67 0.66 9.89
N ALA A 21 -58.36 -0.58 9.66
CA ALA A 21 -59.15 -1.50 8.81
C ALA A 21 -59.17 -2.88 9.45
N GLY A 22 -60.37 -3.45 9.40
CA GLY A 22 -60.95 -4.47 10.21
C GLY A 22 -60.33 -5.89 10.15
N LEU A 23 -60.62 -6.63 11.22
CA LEU A 23 -60.40 -8.06 11.39
C LEU A 23 -61.22 -8.90 10.43
N VAL A 24 -60.59 -9.79 9.69
CA VAL A 24 -61.18 -11.05 9.23
C VAL A 24 -60.30 -12.18 9.77
N SER A 25 -60.89 -12.98 10.65
CA SER A 25 -60.26 -14.15 11.23
C SER A 25 -60.23 -15.30 10.22
N ALA A 26 -59.07 -15.67 9.75
CA ALA A 26 -58.85 -16.95 9.06
C ALA A 26 -57.98 -17.86 9.96
N VAL A 27 -58.54 -19.00 10.32
CA VAL A 27 -57.86 -20.09 11.02
C VAL A 27 -56.87 -20.74 10.06
N THR A 28 -55.57 -20.65 10.33
CA THR A 28 -54.52 -21.38 9.63
C THR A 28 -53.84 -22.37 10.55
N LEU A 29 -53.78 -23.62 10.11
CA LEU A 29 -52.99 -24.73 10.66
C LEU A 29 -51.48 -24.36 10.79
N PRO A 30 -50.73 -24.95 11.74
CA PRO A 30 -49.32 -24.61 11.90
C PRO A 30 -48.49 -25.24 10.78
N GLY A 31 -48.19 -24.42 9.78
CA GLY A 31 -47.10 -24.67 8.82
C GLY A 31 -45.77 -24.35 9.49
N THR A 32 -44.82 -25.28 9.41
CA THR A 32 -43.43 -25.08 9.82
C THR A 32 -42.88 -23.82 9.12
N ALA A 33 -42.68 -22.75 9.90
CA ALA A 33 -42.02 -21.57 9.40
C ALA A 33 -40.57 -21.95 9.02
N ALA A 34 -40.26 -21.95 7.73
CA ALA A 34 -38.89 -21.87 7.27
C ALA A 34 -38.28 -20.56 7.83
N ALA A 35 -37.19 -20.68 8.58
CA ALA A 35 -36.48 -19.54 9.08
C ALA A 35 -36.13 -18.63 7.89
N ALA A 36 -36.51 -17.37 7.98
CA ALA A 36 -36.07 -16.36 7.00
C ALA A 36 -34.54 -16.40 6.89
N PRO A 37 -33.97 -16.31 5.68
CA PRO A 37 -32.52 -16.25 5.53
C PRO A 37 -32.01 -15.09 6.36
N ALA A 38 -30.97 -15.34 7.16
CA ALA A 38 -30.34 -14.32 7.98
C ALA A 38 -29.98 -13.14 7.09
N ALA A 39 -30.38 -11.93 7.50
CA ALA A 39 -30.08 -10.70 6.76
C ALA A 39 -28.57 -10.63 6.47
N VAL A 40 -28.21 -10.44 5.21
CA VAL A 40 -26.83 -10.20 4.79
C VAL A 40 -26.29 -9.02 5.61
N PRO A 41 -25.12 -9.13 6.27
CA PRO A 41 -24.57 -8.04 7.06
C PRO A 41 -24.42 -6.78 6.19
N ALA A 42 -24.74 -5.61 6.74
CA ALA A 42 -24.60 -4.34 6.05
C ALA A 42 -23.15 -4.15 5.61
N GLY A 43 -22.92 -3.97 4.32
CA GLY A 43 -21.62 -3.83 3.69
C GLY A 43 -21.44 -2.48 2.99
N ALA A 44 -20.23 -2.16 2.56
CA ALA A 44 -19.95 -1.07 1.64
C ALA A 44 -20.00 -1.57 0.20
N VAL A 45 -20.46 -0.71 -0.70
CA VAL A 45 -20.42 -0.95 -2.15
C VAL A 45 -19.60 0.15 -2.79
N ILE A 46 -18.68 -0.24 -3.66
CA ILE A 46 -17.88 0.67 -4.48
C ILE A 46 -18.28 0.45 -5.92
N ASP A 47 -18.79 1.48 -6.56
CA ASP A 47 -19.13 1.43 -7.97
C ASP A 47 -17.88 1.20 -8.82
N ALA A 48 -18.05 0.49 -9.94
CA ALA A 48 -16.99 0.33 -10.91
C ALA A 48 -16.53 1.71 -11.39
N PRO A 49 -15.21 1.98 -11.45
CA PRO A 49 -14.73 3.22 -12.01
C PRO A 49 -15.16 3.31 -13.48
N SER A 50 -15.66 4.46 -13.91
CA SER A 50 -16.01 4.69 -15.31
C SER A 50 -14.79 4.48 -16.19
N ARG A 51 -14.93 3.66 -17.20
CA ARG A 51 -13.89 3.43 -18.21
C ARG A 51 -13.97 4.54 -19.25
N PHE A 52 -12.88 5.27 -19.44
CA PHE A 52 -12.81 6.29 -20.47
C PHE A 52 -12.49 5.68 -21.85
N GLN A 53 -11.51 4.78 -21.90
CA GLN A 53 -11.07 4.09 -23.11
C GLN A 53 -10.61 2.65 -22.77
N PRO A 54 -10.62 1.72 -23.72
CA PRO A 54 -11.21 1.81 -25.07
C PRO A 54 -12.74 1.81 -25.01
N ARG A 55 -13.38 2.47 -25.99
CA ARG A 55 -14.84 2.48 -26.18
C ARG A 55 -15.16 2.14 -27.63
N VAL A 56 -16.35 1.57 -27.85
CA VAL A 56 -16.86 1.22 -29.17
C VAL A 56 -18.26 1.83 -29.31
N ASP A 57 -18.31 3.14 -29.50
CA ASP A 57 -19.53 3.87 -29.83
C ASP A 57 -19.48 4.29 -31.29
N GLU A 58 -20.55 4.10 -32.04
CA GLU A 58 -20.57 4.38 -33.46
C GLU A 58 -21.80 5.19 -33.84
N VAL A 59 -21.63 6.18 -34.69
CA VAL A 59 -22.73 6.84 -35.39
C VAL A 59 -22.78 6.28 -36.82
N PHE A 60 -23.91 5.70 -37.19
CA PHE A 60 -24.07 5.05 -38.51
C PHE A 60 -24.61 5.97 -39.55
N VAL A 61 -25.59 6.79 -39.17
CA VAL A 61 -26.35 7.69 -40.07
C VAL A 61 -26.68 8.97 -39.33
N ALA A 62 -26.55 10.10 -40.00
CA ALA A 62 -26.99 11.38 -39.49
C ALA A 62 -28.08 11.92 -40.42
N GLY A 63 -29.27 12.18 -39.87
CA GLY A 63 -30.41 12.75 -40.56
C GLY A 63 -30.63 14.24 -40.22
N GLU A 64 -31.75 14.78 -40.73
CA GLU A 64 -32.18 16.15 -40.39
C GLU A 64 -32.79 16.25 -38.99
N GLN A 65 -33.55 15.21 -38.59
CA GLN A 65 -34.31 15.19 -37.32
C GLN A 65 -33.60 14.40 -36.25
N GLY A 66 -32.70 13.44 -36.58
CA GLY A 66 -32.04 12.60 -35.65
C GLY A 66 -30.89 11.78 -36.27
N PHE A 67 -30.42 10.78 -35.56
CA PHE A 67 -29.31 9.94 -36.01
C PHE A 67 -29.39 8.51 -35.49
N LEU A 68 -28.83 7.57 -36.26
CA LEU A 68 -28.64 6.17 -35.83
C LEU A 68 -27.28 6.02 -35.20
N HIS A 69 -27.27 5.46 -34.00
CA HIS A 69 -26.02 5.18 -33.28
C HIS A 69 -26.09 3.84 -32.55
N ARG A 70 -24.95 3.41 -32.11
CA ARG A 70 -24.82 2.28 -31.19
C ARG A 70 -23.89 2.68 -30.06
N GLU A 71 -24.35 2.58 -28.84
CA GLU A 71 -23.53 2.63 -27.66
C GLU A 71 -22.88 1.26 -27.42
N GLU A 72 -21.72 1.26 -26.77
CA GLU A 72 -21.05 0.02 -26.44
C GLU A 72 -21.94 -0.92 -25.61
N GLY A 73 -22.08 -2.17 -26.10
CA GLY A 73 -22.92 -3.20 -25.45
C GLY A 73 -24.42 -3.06 -25.71
N ARG A 74 -24.86 -2.05 -26.50
CA ARG A 74 -26.28 -1.85 -26.83
C ARG A 74 -26.62 -2.17 -28.28
N ALA A 75 -27.91 -2.30 -28.53
CA ALA A 75 -28.43 -2.43 -29.90
C ALA A 75 -28.31 -1.09 -30.66
N VAL A 76 -28.56 -1.11 -31.96
CA VAL A 76 -28.69 0.12 -32.78
C VAL A 76 -29.95 0.88 -32.33
N GLU A 77 -29.77 2.17 -32.12
CA GLU A 77 -30.83 3.08 -31.64
C GLU A 77 -30.90 4.33 -32.52
N TYR A 78 -32.10 4.91 -32.61
CA TYR A 78 -32.33 6.21 -33.26
C TYR A 78 -32.59 7.26 -32.18
N THR A 79 -31.90 8.38 -32.21
CA THR A 79 -32.06 9.51 -31.31
C THR A 79 -32.47 10.77 -32.06
N GLU A 80 -33.53 11.41 -31.61
CA GLU A 80 -34.01 12.69 -32.12
C GLU A 80 -33.24 13.86 -31.54
N TYR A 81 -32.81 14.82 -32.39
CA TYR A 81 -32.06 15.99 -31.91
C TYR A 81 -32.90 16.92 -31.00
N ALA A 82 -34.18 17.14 -31.38
CA ALA A 82 -35.01 18.10 -30.69
C ALA A 82 -35.42 17.68 -29.30
N THR A 83 -35.64 16.40 -29.08
CA THR A 83 -36.18 15.84 -27.82
C THR A 83 -35.14 15.08 -27.03
N GLY A 84 -34.08 14.60 -27.68
CA GLY A 84 -33.13 13.64 -27.12
C GLY A 84 -33.73 12.24 -26.89
N THR A 85 -34.92 11.99 -27.38
CA THR A 85 -35.62 10.71 -27.22
C THR A 85 -34.99 9.64 -28.07
N THR A 86 -34.65 8.50 -27.43
CA THR A 86 -33.99 7.37 -28.05
C THR A 86 -34.96 6.18 -28.18
N ARG A 87 -35.00 5.53 -29.34
CA ARG A 87 -35.78 4.31 -29.60
C ARG A 87 -34.95 3.26 -30.35
N LYS A 88 -35.27 1.98 -30.13
CA LYS A 88 -34.63 0.92 -30.93
C LYS A 88 -34.92 1.13 -32.41
N ALA A 89 -33.93 0.88 -33.22
CA ALA A 89 -34.03 0.99 -34.67
C ALA A 89 -33.63 -0.32 -35.36
N GLU A 90 -34.28 -0.61 -36.49
CA GLU A 90 -33.83 -1.65 -37.39
C GLU A 90 -32.63 -1.18 -38.17
N ASN A 91 -31.60 -1.98 -38.25
CA ASN A 91 -30.42 -1.67 -39.04
C ASN A 91 -30.61 -2.15 -40.49
N ALA A 92 -30.44 -1.25 -41.45
CA ALA A 92 -30.48 -1.64 -42.85
C ALA A 92 -29.26 -2.52 -43.20
N THR A 93 -29.38 -3.27 -44.29
CA THR A 93 -28.23 -4.02 -44.85
C THR A 93 -27.11 -3.05 -45.26
N TRP A 94 -27.51 -1.85 -45.77
CA TRP A 94 -26.58 -0.78 -46.10
C TRP A 94 -27.25 0.61 -46.01
N TRP A 95 -26.46 1.63 -45.75
CA TRP A 95 -26.92 3.02 -45.66
C TRP A 95 -26.21 3.89 -46.69
N ASN A 96 -26.95 4.82 -47.30
CA ASN A 96 -26.44 5.94 -48.07
C ASN A 96 -27.06 7.22 -47.51
N GLY A 97 -26.30 7.99 -46.74
CA GLY A 97 -26.85 9.10 -45.95
C GLY A 97 -28.05 8.60 -45.10
N THR A 98 -29.19 9.25 -45.21
CA THR A 98 -30.44 8.88 -44.47
C THR A 98 -31.26 7.78 -45.12
N LEU A 99 -30.78 7.19 -46.22
CA LEU A 99 -31.51 6.20 -46.97
C LEU A 99 -31.00 4.79 -46.67
N GLY A 100 -31.85 3.93 -46.16
CA GLY A 100 -31.56 2.52 -45.89
C GLY A 100 -31.95 1.61 -47.02
N ALA A 101 -31.16 0.56 -47.21
CA ALA A 101 -31.45 -0.52 -48.17
C ALA A 101 -31.48 -1.88 -47.46
N TRP A 102 -32.63 -2.56 -47.47
CA TRP A 102 -32.82 -3.88 -46.90
C TRP A 102 -32.81 -4.92 -48.01
N TRP A 103 -31.79 -5.78 -48.01
CA TRP A 103 -31.65 -6.85 -48.99
C TRP A 103 -32.27 -8.16 -48.53
N SER A 104 -33.17 -8.71 -49.34
CA SER A 104 -33.73 -10.03 -49.22
C SER A 104 -33.13 -10.98 -50.29
N PRO A 105 -32.20 -11.86 -49.92
CA PRO A 105 -31.56 -12.77 -50.88
C PRO A 105 -32.52 -13.78 -51.48
N ALA A 106 -33.51 -14.28 -50.75
CA ALA A 106 -34.43 -15.27 -51.22
C ALA A 106 -35.40 -14.70 -52.25
N ALA A 107 -35.93 -13.53 -52.04
CA ALA A 107 -36.82 -12.82 -52.97
C ALA A 107 -36.06 -12.05 -54.03
N ARG A 108 -34.74 -11.84 -53.89
CA ARG A 108 -33.95 -10.96 -54.76
C ARG A 108 -34.48 -9.53 -54.81
N THR A 109 -35.04 -9.06 -53.68
CA THR A 109 -35.58 -7.71 -53.57
C THR A 109 -34.74 -6.82 -52.71
N LEU A 110 -34.65 -5.56 -53.09
CA LEU A 110 -34.04 -4.49 -52.31
C LEU A 110 -35.15 -3.50 -51.95
N GLU A 111 -35.43 -3.35 -50.69
CA GLU A 111 -36.35 -2.32 -50.18
C GLU A 111 -35.53 -1.09 -49.82
N LEU A 112 -35.84 0.04 -50.43
CA LEU A 112 -35.25 1.34 -50.16
C LEU A 112 -36.26 2.17 -49.37
N ARG A 113 -35.87 2.63 -48.17
CA ARG A 113 -36.71 3.51 -47.38
C ARG A 113 -35.87 4.56 -46.62
N PRO A 114 -36.38 5.77 -46.42
CA PRO A 114 -35.71 6.77 -45.63
C PRO A 114 -35.77 6.41 -44.13
N LEU A 115 -34.76 6.93 -43.40
CA LEU A 115 -34.71 6.84 -41.94
C LEU A 115 -35.81 7.68 -41.28
N GLU A 116 -36.12 8.81 -41.90
CA GLU A 116 -37.00 9.88 -41.43
C GLU A 116 -38.06 10.24 -42.48
N GLY A 117 -39.21 10.75 -41.97
CA GLY A 117 -40.32 11.14 -42.83
C GLY A 117 -41.28 10.01 -43.21
N GLU A 118 -42.35 10.36 -43.96
CA GLU A 118 -43.39 9.43 -44.40
C GLU A 118 -43.29 9.03 -45.88
N ALA A 119 -42.14 9.27 -46.48
CA ALA A 119 -41.93 8.90 -47.89
C ALA A 119 -42.07 7.36 -48.04
N PRO A 120 -42.82 6.91 -49.05
CA PRO A 120 -43.04 5.49 -49.28
C PRO A 120 -41.76 4.76 -49.61
N SER A 121 -41.62 3.51 -49.13
CA SER A 121 -40.54 2.64 -49.54
C SER A 121 -40.65 2.27 -51.03
N VAL A 122 -39.50 2.15 -51.67
CA VAL A 122 -39.40 1.66 -53.04
C VAL A 122 -38.78 0.27 -53.04
N THR A 123 -39.47 -0.71 -53.62
CA THR A 123 -38.98 -2.09 -53.74
C THR A 123 -38.46 -2.35 -55.16
N ILE A 124 -37.20 -2.74 -55.26
CA ILE A 124 -36.58 -3.09 -56.55
C ILE A 124 -36.32 -4.59 -56.61
N VAL A 125 -36.87 -5.26 -57.58
CA VAL A 125 -36.59 -6.68 -57.87
C VAL A 125 -35.37 -6.76 -58.80
N LEU A 126 -34.30 -7.42 -58.33
CA LEU A 126 -33.09 -7.58 -59.11
C LEU A 126 -33.20 -8.70 -60.17
N PRO A 127 -32.84 -8.47 -61.44
CA PRO A 127 -32.71 -9.50 -62.47
C PRO A 127 -31.79 -10.64 -62.03
N LYS A 128 -32.08 -11.89 -62.46
CA LYS A 128 -31.34 -13.10 -62.00
C LYS A 128 -29.86 -13.06 -62.30
N ASN A 129 -29.45 -12.38 -63.35
CA ASN A 129 -28.06 -12.21 -63.77
C ASN A 129 -27.33 -10.99 -63.17
N GLN A 130 -28.02 -10.19 -62.35
CA GLN A 130 -27.47 -8.97 -61.77
C GLN A 130 -27.20 -9.14 -60.28
N THR A 131 -26.14 -8.46 -59.80
CA THR A 131 -25.71 -8.43 -58.39
C THR A 131 -25.65 -6.98 -57.90
N TRP A 132 -26.29 -6.67 -56.76
CA TRP A 132 -26.24 -5.36 -56.17
C TRP A 132 -24.84 -5.01 -55.65
N GLN A 133 -24.39 -3.80 -55.98
CA GLN A 133 -23.04 -3.29 -55.70
C GLN A 133 -23.01 -2.26 -54.54
N ARG A 134 -24.05 -2.27 -53.68
CA ARG A 134 -24.25 -1.37 -52.55
C ARG A 134 -24.42 0.12 -52.87
N GLY A 135 -24.36 0.52 -54.14
CA GLY A 135 -24.72 1.86 -54.57
C GLY A 135 -26.24 2.00 -54.67
N HIS A 136 -26.83 3.07 -54.09
CA HIS A 136 -28.27 3.34 -54.17
C HIS A 136 -28.61 4.79 -53.81
N ASN A 137 -29.76 5.26 -54.31
CA ASN A 137 -30.46 6.41 -53.80
C ASN A 137 -31.94 6.07 -53.53
N ALA A 138 -32.83 7.08 -53.40
CA ALA A 138 -34.25 6.84 -53.03
C ALA A 138 -35.01 5.90 -53.96
N SER A 139 -34.63 5.80 -55.21
CA SER A 139 -35.35 4.98 -56.20
C SER A 139 -34.42 4.21 -57.15
N THR A 140 -33.11 4.35 -57.01
CA THR A 140 -32.13 3.81 -57.95
C THR A 140 -31.10 2.96 -57.22
N VAL A 141 -30.73 1.80 -57.78
CA VAL A 141 -29.66 0.94 -57.28
C VAL A 141 -28.67 0.61 -58.39
N LEU A 142 -27.40 0.57 -58.01
CA LEU A 142 -26.30 0.16 -58.88
C LEU A 142 -26.12 -1.36 -58.80
N THR A 143 -26.18 -2.01 -59.92
CA THR A 143 -25.95 -3.44 -60.05
C THR A 143 -24.89 -3.75 -61.11
N THR A 144 -24.39 -4.96 -61.14
CA THR A 144 -23.54 -5.46 -62.20
C THR A 144 -24.02 -6.81 -62.75
N SER A 145 -23.84 -7.02 -64.04
CA SER A 145 -24.01 -8.34 -64.66
C SER A 145 -22.69 -8.80 -65.30
N ARG A 146 -22.60 -10.11 -65.63
CA ARG A 146 -21.51 -10.67 -66.42
C ARG A 146 -22.06 -11.11 -67.78
N GLU A 147 -21.43 -10.60 -68.87
CA GLU A 147 -21.69 -11.03 -70.23
C GLU A 147 -21.00 -12.35 -70.61
N THR A 148 -21.47 -12.98 -71.67
CA THR A 148 -20.85 -14.12 -72.32
C THR A 148 -19.50 -13.66 -72.89
N GLY A 149 -18.38 -14.01 -72.21
CA GLY A 149 -17.05 -13.52 -72.50
C GLY A 149 -16.35 -12.91 -71.30
N GLY A 150 -17.09 -12.77 -70.15
CA GLY A 150 -16.49 -12.41 -68.85
C GLY A 150 -16.43 -10.90 -68.52
N ARG A 151 -16.93 -10.08 -69.46
CA ARG A 151 -17.02 -8.61 -69.20
C ARG A 151 -18.04 -8.33 -68.11
N THR A 152 -17.72 -7.41 -67.20
CA THR A 152 -18.65 -6.89 -66.17
C THR A 152 -19.31 -5.63 -66.71
N VAL A 153 -20.65 -5.65 -66.77
CA VAL A 153 -21.46 -4.51 -67.15
C VAL A 153 -22.14 -3.90 -65.97
N MET A 154 -22.15 -2.58 -65.86
CA MET A 154 -22.84 -1.83 -64.82
C MET A 154 -24.26 -1.44 -65.28
N HIS A 155 -25.20 -1.43 -64.33
CA HIS A 155 -26.58 -1.06 -64.51
C HIS A 155 -27.09 -0.16 -63.43
N LEU A 156 -27.93 0.82 -63.77
CA LEU A 156 -28.82 1.53 -62.84
C LEU A 156 -30.24 1.00 -62.98
N LEU A 157 -30.71 0.29 -61.94
CA LEU A 157 -32.10 -0.11 -61.85
C LEU A 157 -32.86 0.98 -61.08
N ARG A 158 -33.89 1.56 -61.72
CA ARG A 158 -34.76 2.58 -61.14
C ARG A 158 -36.14 1.99 -60.88
N GLY A 159 -36.56 2.02 -59.62
CA GLY A 159 -37.92 1.60 -59.22
C GLY A 159 -38.84 2.80 -59.15
N ALA A 160 -40.07 2.61 -59.68
CA ALA A 160 -41.16 3.57 -59.51
C ALA A 160 -42.15 3.14 -58.41
N ALA A 161 -42.97 4.07 -57.94
CA ALA A 161 -43.96 3.79 -56.88
C ALA A 161 -45.01 2.74 -57.27
N ASP A 162 -45.24 2.53 -58.52
CA ASP A 162 -46.14 1.52 -59.07
C ASP A 162 -45.52 0.11 -59.17
N GLY A 163 -44.28 -0.06 -58.73
CA GLY A 163 -43.49 -1.29 -58.72
C GLY A 163 -42.77 -1.56 -60.05
N THR A 164 -42.89 -0.70 -61.07
CA THR A 164 -42.12 -0.84 -62.29
C THR A 164 -40.63 -0.58 -62.04
N VAL A 165 -39.77 -1.36 -62.77
CA VAL A 165 -38.29 -1.22 -62.66
C VAL A 165 -37.75 -0.99 -64.05
N THR A 166 -37.00 0.11 -64.26
CA THR A 166 -36.27 0.36 -65.48
C THR A 166 -34.81 0.01 -65.31
N ASP A 167 -34.18 -0.55 -66.34
CA ASP A 167 -32.77 -0.96 -66.37
C ASP A 167 -31.99 -0.09 -67.42
N GLN A 168 -31.05 0.66 -66.88
CA GLN A 168 -30.15 1.46 -67.70
C GLN A 168 -28.72 0.93 -67.64
N GLU A 169 -28.20 0.45 -68.78
CA GLU A 169 -26.82 0.04 -68.86
C GLU A 169 -25.89 1.29 -68.86
N ILE A 170 -24.80 1.19 -68.03
CA ILE A 170 -23.76 2.24 -67.98
C ILE A 170 -22.54 1.75 -68.75
N PRO A 171 -22.18 2.42 -69.86
CA PRO A 171 -21.03 2.04 -70.65
C PRO A 171 -19.71 2.33 -69.88
N LEU A 172 -18.86 1.33 -69.83
CA LEU A 172 -17.45 1.44 -69.47
C LEU A 172 -16.59 1.39 -70.73
N GLY A 173 -15.41 1.97 -70.72
CA GLY A 173 -14.45 1.92 -71.85
C GLY A 173 -14.05 0.49 -72.19
N GLU A 174 -13.51 0.31 -73.41
CA GLU A 174 -13.04 -1.00 -73.84
C GLU A 174 -11.95 -1.56 -72.90
N GLY A 175 -12.14 -2.80 -72.41
CA GLY A 175 -11.25 -3.42 -71.48
C GLY A 175 -11.39 -2.95 -70.03
N GLU A 176 -12.31 -2.05 -69.73
CA GLU A 176 -12.58 -1.56 -68.41
C GLU A 176 -13.54 -2.49 -67.59
N SER A 177 -13.36 -2.59 -66.31
CA SER A 177 -14.25 -3.41 -65.43
C SER A 177 -14.51 -2.70 -64.10
N PHE A 178 -15.76 -2.74 -63.64
CA PHE A 178 -16.16 -2.23 -62.34
C PHE A 178 -15.46 -3.01 -61.23
N VAL A 179 -15.05 -2.31 -60.18
CA VAL A 179 -14.41 -2.88 -58.98
C VAL A 179 -15.31 -2.77 -57.73
N ASN A 180 -15.68 -1.55 -57.37
CA ASN A 180 -16.48 -1.29 -56.17
C ASN A 180 -17.03 0.15 -56.16
N VAL A 181 -17.98 0.44 -55.28
CA VAL A 181 -18.36 1.80 -54.87
C VAL A 181 -17.41 2.24 -53.76
N LEU A 182 -16.82 3.43 -53.90
CA LEU A 182 -15.85 4.01 -52.95
C LEU A 182 -16.55 4.98 -52.00
N ALA A 183 -17.43 5.82 -52.49
CA ALA A 183 -18.23 6.77 -51.71
C ALA A 183 -19.54 7.06 -52.46
N GLN A 184 -20.53 7.60 -51.79
CA GLN A 184 -21.80 7.99 -52.44
C GLN A 184 -22.55 9.06 -51.66
N THR A 185 -23.37 9.83 -52.36
CA THR A 185 -24.40 10.72 -51.82
C THR A 185 -25.76 10.32 -52.42
N HIS A 186 -26.81 11.06 -52.13
CA HIS A 186 -28.14 10.82 -52.77
C HIS A 186 -28.17 11.10 -54.27
N GLU A 187 -27.20 11.89 -54.80
CA GLU A 187 -27.15 12.25 -56.24
C GLU A 187 -26.16 11.39 -57.04
N ALA A 188 -25.04 11.03 -56.43
CA ALA A 188 -23.91 10.46 -57.15
C ALA A 188 -23.12 9.45 -56.34
N ALA A 189 -22.35 8.59 -57.01
CA ALA A 189 -21.38 7.69 -56.42
C ALA A 189 -19.97 7.89 -57.03
N VAL A 190 -18.95 7.71 -56.22
CA VAL A 190 -17.59 7.47 -56.70
C VAL A 190 -17.37 5.98 -56.85
N ILE A 191 -17.14 5.54 -58.09
CA ILE A 191 -16.91 4.13 -58.43
C ILE A 191 -15.44 3.90 -58.80
N GLY A 192 -14.92 2.76 -58.37
CA GLY A 192 -13.63 2.26 -58.82
C GLY A 192 -13.78 1.39 -60.05
N VAL A 193 -13.01 1.72 -61.07
CA VAL A 193 -12.95 0.99 -62.33
C VAL A 193 -11.52 0.56 -62.60
N ARG A 194 -11.30 -0.65 -63.04
CA ARG A 194 -10.00 -1.15 -63.46
C ARG A 194 -9.89 -1.06 -65.00
N GLY A 195 -8.90 -0.34 -65.49
CA GLY A 195 -8.62 -0.22 -66.92
C GLY A 195 -7.96 -1.48 -67.51
N ALA A 196 -7.86 -1.51 -68.85
CA ALA A 196 -7.17 -2.59 -69.61
C ALA A 196 -5.67 -2.69 -69.19
N ASP A 197 -5.07 -1.62 -68.78
CA ASP A 197 -3.72 -1.53 -68.16
C ASP A 197 -3.62 -2.04 -66.71
N ALA A 198 -4.67 -2.67 -66.18
CA ALA A 198 -4.83 -3.13 -64.84
C ALA A 198 -4.79 -2.03 -63.75
N VAL A 199 -4.70 -0.76 -64.11
CA VAL A 199 -4.69 0.38 -63.17
C VAL A 199 -6.12 0.66 -62.69
N LYS A 200 -6.31 0.88 -61.41
CA LYS A 200 -7.57 1.34 -60.84
C LYS A 200 -7.71 2.85 -61.02
N ARG A 201 -8.88 3.27 -61.54
CA ARG A 201 -9.27 4.67 -61.69
C ARG A 201 -10.57 4.92 -60.92
N ALA A 202 -10.80 6.15 -60.47
CA ALA A 202 -12.06 6.57 -59.86
C ALA A 202 -12.87 7.40 -60.85
N PHE A 203 -14.18 7.16 -60.89
CA PHE A 203 -15.13 7.93 -61.66
C PHE A 203 -16.27 8.43 -60.79
N LEU A 204 -16.75 9.61 -61.04
CA LEU A 204 -18.01 10.10 -60.49
C LEU A 204 -19.16 9.60 -61.38
N LEU A 205 -20.05 8.81 -60.84
CA LEU A 205 -21.27 8.34 -61.48
C LEU A 205 -22.43 9.19 -60.98
N ASP A 206 -23.13 9.85 -61.90
CA ASP A 206 -24.38 10.54 -61.62
C ASP A 206 -25.58 9.56 -61.67
N TYR A 207 -26.36 9.46 -60.60
CA TYR A 207 -27.48 8.50 -60.49
C TYR A 207 -28.68 8.87 -61.38
N ALA A 208 -28.86 10.18 -61.70
CA ALA A 208 -29.98 10.64 -62.51
C ALA A 208 -29.74 10.37 -64.01
N THR A 209 -28.52 10.65 -64.45
CA THR A 209 -28.20 10.55 -65.89
C THR A 209 -27.52 9.23 -66.27
N GLY A 210 -26.81 8.60 -65.33
CA GLY A 210 -25.95 7.42 -65.54
C GLY A 210 -24.61 7.79 -66.21
N THR A 211 -24.26 9.07 -66.31
CA THR A 211 -22.97 9.50 -66.82
C THR A 211 -21.83 9.28 -65.83
N THR A 212 -20.64 8.98 -66.40
CA THR A 212 -19.42 8.80 -65.60
C THR A 212 -18.38 9.83 -65.96
N ILE A 213 -17.76 10.47 -64.96
CA ILE A 213 -16.70 11.49 -65.18
C ILE A 213 -15.43 11.00 -64.44
N PRO A 214 -14.27 10.94 -65.12
CA PRO A 214 -13.05 10.49 -64.49
C PRO A 214 -12.60 11.49 -63.42
N LEU A 215 -12.21 10.96 -62.24
CA LEU A 215 -11.68 11.72 -61.09
C LEU A 215 -10.16 11.51 -60.98
N PHE A 216 -9.46 12.52 -60.50
CA PHE A 216 -8.03 12.46 -60.23
C PHE A 216 -7.18 12.11 -61.46
N ALA A 217 -7.59 12.64 -62.61
CA ALA A 217 -6.91 12.41 -63.87
C ALA A 217 -5.43 12.88 -63.85
N GLY A 218 -4.53 12.10 -64.44
CA GLY A 218 -3.09 12.40 -64.47
C GLY A 218 -2.30 11.92 -63.23
N LEU A 219 -2.96 11.25 -62.24
CA LEU A 219 -2.24 10.61 -61.14
C LEU A 219 -1.79 9.20 -61.54
N ALA A 220 -0.61 8.80 -61.02
CA ALA A 220 -0.05 7.46 -61.22
C ALA A 220 -0.90 6.35 -60.61
N SER A 221 -1.68 6.66 -59.56
CA SER A 221 -2.61 5.75 -58.90
C SER A 221 -3.78 6.51 -58.27
N THR A 222 -4.96 5.91 -58.25
CA THR A 222 -6.13 6.45 -57.60
C THR A 222 -6.02 6.25 -56.08
N PRO A 223 -6.42 7.21 -55.25
CA PRO A 223 -6.48 7.04 -53.79
C PRO A 223 -7.30 5.80 -53.42
N SER A 224 -6.83 5.09 -52.40
CA SER A 224 -7.50 3.84 -51.91
C SER A 224 -8.77 4.09 -51.09
N ARG A 225 -8.95 5.30 -50.61
CA ARG A 225 -10.10 5.79 -49.88
C ARG A 225 -10.59 7.10 -50.51
N VAL A 226 -11.90 7.28 -50.47
CA VAL A 226 -12.54 8.49 -51.03
C VAL A 226 -13.72 8.84 -50.12
N THR A 227 -13.94 10.15 -49.91
CA THR A 227 -15.21 10.68 -49.41
C THR A 227 -15.82 11.62 -50.41
N LEU A 228 -17.16 11.74 -50.42
CA LEU A 228 -17.93 12.52 -51.36
C LEU A 228 -18.94 13.36 -50.61
N THR A 229 -18.92 14.66 -50.84
CA THR A 229 -19.93 15.60 -50.39
C THR A 229 -20.59 16.27 -51.61
N ASP A 230 -21.59 17.12 -51.38
CA ASP A 230 -22.22 17.86 -52.48
C ASP A 230 -21.25 18.79 -53.20
N ARG A 231 -20.22 19.25 -52.53
CA ARG A 231 -19.24 20.18 -53.08
C ARG A 231 -17.89 19.55 -53.41
N TYR A 232 -17.39 18.60 -52.62
CA TYR A 232 -16.04 18.10 -52.76
C TYR A 232 -15.96 16.59 -52.94
N VAL A 233 -14.93 16.16 -53.68
CA VAL A 233 -14.44 14.78 -53.64
C VAL A 233 -13.06 14.81 -53.04
N ALA A 234 -12.85 14.08 -51.95
CA ALA A 234 -11.51 13.94 -51.38
C ALA A 234 -11.03 12.51 -51.41
N GLY A 235 -9.79 12.31 -51.85
CA GLY A 235 -9.16 10.98 -51.92
C GLY A 235 -7.86 10.94 -51.12
N TRP A 236 -7.62 9.82 -50.43
CA TRP A 236 -6.41 9.61 -49.61
C TRP A 236 -6.00 8.16 -49.52
N ASP A 237 -4.75 7.95 -49.13
CA ASP A 237 -4.24 6.65 -48.69
C ASP A 237 -4.00 6.70 -47.20
N PRO A 238 -4.49 5.72 -46.42
CA PRO A 238 -4.39 5.75 -44.95
C PRO A 238 -2.96 5.85 -44.40
N SER A 239 -1.96 5.48 -45.18
CA SER A 239 -0.54 5.56 -44.83
C SER A 239 0.14 6.87 -45.26
N SER A 240 -0.57 7.76 -45.97
CA SER A 240 -0.05 9.04 -46.51
C SER A 240 -0.67 10.22 -45.75
N PRO A 241 0.11 11.23 -45.33
CA PRO A 241 -0.44 12.46 -44.80
C PRO A 241 -1.05 13.39 -45.86
N GLN A 242 -1.06 13.01 -47.12
CA GLN A 242 -1.61 13.83 -48.20
C GLN A 242 -3.04 13.46 -48.55
N VAL A 243 -3.91 14.46 -48.58
CA VAL A 243 -5.29 14.38 -49.06
C VAL A 243 -5.42 15.16 -50.37
N LEU A 244 -6.04 14.54 -51.35
CA LEU A 244 -6.28 15.10 -52.67
C LEU A 244 -7.74 15.53 -52.74
N THR A 245 -8.04 16.80 -53.06
CA THR A 245 -9.41 17.32 -53.07
C THR A 245 -9.72 17.95 -54.42
N LEU A 246 -10.91 17.67 -54.96
CA LEU A 246 -11.51 18.25 -56.14
C LEU A 246 -12.82 18.96 -55.76
N ASP A 247 -13.08 20.16 -56.31
CA ASP A 247 -14.40 20.80 -56.21
C ASP A 247 -15.31 20.22 -57.33
N ARG A 248 -16.43 19.59 -56.96
CA ARG A 248 -17.40 19.00 -57.91
C ARG A 248 -18.00 20.00 -58.93
N ARG A 249 -17.95 21.30 -58.60
CA ARG A 249 -18.44 22.37 -59.48
C ARG A 249 -17.45 22.68 -60.62
N ASN A 250 -16.19 22.24 -60.45
CA ASN A 250 -15.16 22.39 -61.45
C ASN A 250 -14.16 21.24 -61.38
N LEU A 251 -14.52 20.10 -61.97
CA LEU A 251 -13.71 18.88 -61.92
C LEU A 251 -12.46 18.95 -62.83
N ASP A 252 -12.40 19.93 -63.74
CA ASP A 252 -11.23 20.22 -64.57
C ASP A 252 -10.18 21.05 -63.86
N ALA A 253 -10.49 21.59 -62.65
CA ALA A 253 -9.53 22.36 -61.90
C ALA A 253 -8.39 21.46 -61.35
N PRO A 254 -7.19 22.01 -61.16
CA PRO A 254 -6.09 21.25 -60.56
C PRO A 254 -6.46 20.66 -59.18
N VAL A 255 -6.03 19.42 -58.96
CA VAL A 255 -6.21 18.75 -57.66
C VAL A 255 -5.54 19.52 -56.55
N VAL A 256 -6.29 19.91 -55.54
CA VAL A 256 -5.77 20.57 -54.34
C VAL A 256 -5.15 19.52 -53.42
N ARG A 257 -3.90 19.71 -53.02
CA ARG A 257 -3.15 18.83 -52.11
C ARG A 257 -3.08 19.47 -50.72
N THR A 258 -3.58 18.76 -49.76
CA THR A 258 -3.57 19.19 -48.34
C THR A 258 -2.78 18.20 -47.47
N VAL A 259 -1.84 18.69 -46.65
CA VAL A 259 -1.13 17.86 -45.69
C VAL A 259 -1.93 17.87 -44.38
N VAL A 260 -2.25 16.69 -43.88
CA VAL A 260 -2.99 16.51 -42.62
C VAL A 260 -2.07 15.98 -41.52
N PRO A 261 -2.39 16.19 -40.24
CA PRO A 261 -1.61 15.67 -39.10
C PRO A 261 -1.42 14.16 -39.19
N GLY A 262 -0.25 13.67 -38.83
CA GLY A 262 0.01 12.24 -38.62
C GLY A 262 -0.49 11.73 -37.28
N PRO A 263 -0.45 10.42 -37.02
CA PRO A 263 -0.84 9.83 -35.75
C PRO A 263 0.09 10.28 -34.60
N VAL A 264 -0.48 10.48 -33.41
CA VAL A 264 0.25 10.98 -32.24
C VAL A 264 1.29 9.96 -31.70
N LYS A 265 1.12 8.66 -31.98
CA LYS A 265 2.12 7.62 -31.68
C LYS A 265 2.23 6.67 -32.90
N THR A 266 3.44 6.41 -33.32
CA THR A 266 3.74 5.46 -34.40
C THR A 266 3.93 4.05 -33.82
N THR A 267 2.85 3.31 -33.66
CA THR A 267 2.89 1.86 -33.51
C THR A 267 2.16 1.23 -34.69
N THR A 268 2.73 0.22 -35.26
CA THR A 268 2.35 -0.60 -36.42
C THR A 268 0.86 -0.58 -36.86
N ARG A 269 0.61 -0.10 -38.07
CA ARG A 269 -0.65 -0.11 -38.84
C ARG A 269 -1.74 0.85 -38.34
N HIS A 270 -1.64 2.10 -38.73
CA HIS A 270 -2.72 3.09 -38.55
C HIS A 270 -3.67 3.10 -39.76
N GLN A 271 -4.95 3.31 -39.48
CA GLN A 271 -5.93 3.70 -40.48
C GLN A 271 -6.35 5.14 -40.21
N MET A 272 -6.34 5.97 -41.25
CA MET A 272 -6.84 7.34 -41.20
C MET A 272 -8.30 7.34 -41.65
N ALA A 273 -9.20 7.78 -40.77
CA ALA A 273 -10.56 8.15 -41.16
C ALA A 273 -10.59 9.66 -41.50
N LEU A 274 -11.29 10.01 -42.55
CA LEU A 274 -11.41 11.38 -43.02
C LEU A 274 -12.82 11.65 -43.48
N GLU A 275 -13.34 12.84 -43.13
CA GLU A 275 -14.58 13.41 -43.63
C GLU A 275 -14.43 14.92 -43.85
N ILE A 276 -15.41 15.52 -44.55
CA ILE A 276 -15.39 16.93 -44.88
C ILE A 276 -16.55 17.64 -44.17
N ALA A 277 -16.25 18.72 -43.43
CA ALA A 277 -17.25 19.63 -42.89
C ALA A 277 -17.01 21.05 -43.46
N GLY A 278 -17.89 21.51 -44.34
CA GLY A 278 -17.68 22.77 -45.03
C GLY A 278 -16.42 22.78 -45.92
N ASP A 279 -15.41 23.60 -45.59
CA ASP A 279 -14.08 23.63 -46.22
C ASP A 279 -12.98 23.01 -45.37
N GLN A 280 -13.35 22.23 -44.36
CA GLN A 280 -12.42 21.62 -43.43
C GLN A 280 -12.34 20.10 -43.65
N LEU A 281 -11.12 19.56 -43.70
CA LEU A 281 -10.84 18.13 -43.63
C LEU A 281 -10.78 17.72 -42.16
N LEU A 282 -11.68 16.86 -41.71
CA LEU A 282 -11.70 16.29 -40.39
C LEU A 282 -10.95 14.95 -40.41
N VAL A 283 -9.96 14.79 -39.56
CA VAL A 283 -9.06 13.63 -39.52
C VAL A 283 -8.99 13.00 -38.15
N VAL A 284 -9.19 11.68 -38.08
CA VAL A 284 -8.95 10.85 -36.91
C VAL A 284 -8.08 9.66 -37.30
N HIS A 285 -7.09 9.33 -36.49
CA HIS A 285 -6.28 8.13 -36.69
C HIS A 285 -6.77 6.98 -35.81
N GLN A 286 -6.86 5.77 -36.33
CA GLN A 286 -7.23 4.54 -35.63
C GLN A 286 -6.07 3.55 -35.68
N GLU A 287 -5.76 2.92 -34.56
CA GLU A 287 -4.85 1.77 -34.49
C GLU A 287 -5.55 0.52 -35.03
N ALA A 288 -4.82 -0.31 -35.80
CA ALA A 288 -5.38 -1.47 -36.48
C ALA A 288 -5.57 -2.71 -35.58
N GLN A 289 -5.50 -2.60 -34.26
CA GLN A 289 -5.75 -3.70 -33.33
C GLN A 289 -7.15 -3.60 -32.75
N PRO A 290 -7.99 -4.67 -32.85
CA PRO A 290 -9.39 -4.62 -32.42
C PRO A 290 -9.58 -4.42 -30.91
N ASP A 291 -8.55 -4.67 -30.09
CA ASP A 291 -8.68 -4.68 -28.64
C ASP A 291 -8.26 -3.35 -27.96
N HIS A 292 -7.82 -2.34 -28.73
CA HIS A 292 -7.29 -1.09 -28.19
C HIS A 292 -7.76 0.12 -29.00
N HIS A 293 -9.06 0.42 -28.97
CA HIS A 293 -9.57 1.69 -29.49
C HIS A 293 -9.24 2.84 -28.53
N VAL A 294 -7.97 3.21 -28.47
CA VAL A 294 -7.57 4.46 -27.81
C VAL A 294 -8.00 5.61 -28.71
N GLY A 295 -8.96 6.42 -28.28
CA GLY A 295 -9.40 7.61 -29.03
C GLY A 295 -8.22 8.51 -29.34
N GLN A 296 -8.05 8.82 -30.60
CA GLN A 296 -7.08 9.78 -31.11
C GLN A 296 -7.75 11.15 -31.21
N PRO A 297 -7.00 12.25 -31.23
CA PRO A 297 -7.60 13.56 -31.42
C PRO A 297 -8.27 13.66 -32.78
N LEU A 298 -9.45 14.29 -32.82
CA LEU A 298 -10.06 14.78 -34.04
C LEU A 298 -9.40 16.11 -34.40
N SER A 299 -8.72 16.13 -35.49
CA SER A 299 -8.07 17.34 -36.03
C SER A 299 -8.82 17.85 -37.26
N ALA A 300 -8.85 19.15 -37.43
CA ALA A 300 -9.38 19.81 -38.63
C ALA A 300 -8.27 20.57 -39.35
N VAL A 301 -8.25 20.50 -40.68
CA VAL A 301 -7.33 21.26 -41.55
C VAL A 301 -8.12 21.82 -42.73
N ARG A 302 -7.93 23.08 -43.03
CA ARG A 302 -8.59 23.73 -44.18
C ARG A 302 -8.11 23.11 -45.49
N ILE A 303 -9.03 22.88 -46.43
CA ILE A 303 -8.69 22.46 -47.79
C ILE A 303 -7.75 23.51 -48.43
N GLY A 304 -6.61 23.04 -48.93
CA GLY A 304 -5.56 23.91 -49.47
C GLY A 304 -4.44 24.24 -48.48
N GLY A 305 -4.59 23.92 -47.16
CA GLY A 305 -3.58 24.06 -46.10
C GLY A 305 -3.95 25.06 -45.02
N GLY A 306 -3.16 25.07 -44.00
CA GLY A 306 -3.31 25.86 -42.79
C GLY A 306 -2.85 25.07 -41.56
N ASP A 307 -2.76 25.75 -40.43
CA ASP A 307 -2.39 25.08 -39.16
C ASP A 307 -3.53 24.14 -38.70
N PRO A 308 -3.21 22.90 -38.33
CA PRO A 308 -4.21 21.96 -37.81
C PRO A 308 -4.81 22.45 -36.48
N VAL A 309 -6.12 22.32 -36.31
CA VAL A 309 -6.83 22.61 -35.08
C VAL A 309 -7.34 21.32 -34.45
N THR A 310 -7.04 21.07 -33.19
CA THR A 310 -7.67 19.96 -32.43
C THR A 310 -9.09 20.35 -32.07
N VAL A 311 -10.07 19.60 -32.58
CA VAL A 311 -11.51 19.85 -32.38
C VAL A 311 -12.01 19.10 -31.17
N LEU A 312 -11.59 17.82 -31.01
CA LEU A 312 -11.85 16.99 -29.83
C LEU A 312 -10.54 16.32 -29.38
N PRO A 313 -10.26 16.27 -28.08
CA PRO A 313 -9.07 15.57 -27.58
C PRO A 313 -9.02 14.10 -27.93
N HIS A 314 -10.18 13.43 -27.92
CA HIS A 314 -10.34 12.04 -28.28
C HIS A 314 -11.63 11.82 -29.07
N ALA A 315 -11.57 11.06 -30.14
CA ALA A 315 -12.71 10.72 -30.96
C ALA A 315 -12.63 9.29 -31.51
N GLN A 316 -13.77 8.71 -31.82
CA GLN A 316 -13.88 7.44 -32.54
C GLN A 316 -13.56 7.69 -34.03
N ALA A 317 -13.03 6.68 -34.72
CA ALA A 317 -12.62 6.81 -36.12
C ALA A 317 -13.77 6.73 -37.11
N ARG A 318 -15.01 6.68 -36.66
CA ARG A 318 -16.17 6.74 -37.54
C ARG A 318 -16.74 8.15 -37.57
N LEU A 319 -16.49 8.84 -38.70
CA LEU A 319 -16.99 10.17 -38.99
C LEU A 319 -18.22 10.00 -39.89
N THR A 320 -19.36 10.58 -39.52
CA THR A 320 -20.64 10.39 -40.25
C THR A 320 -21.14 11.73 -40.74
N PRO A 321 -21.18 11.95 -42.09
CA PRO A 321 -21.67 13.19 -42.65
C PRO A 321 -23.18 13.35 -42.45
N ALA A 322 -23.62 14.59 -42.14
CA ALA A 322 -25.01 14.98 -42.00
C ALA A 322 -25.47 15.82 -43.19
N PRO A 323 -26.81 15.89 -43.47
CA PRO A 323 -27.37 16.62 -44.60
C PRO A 323 -27.05 18.11 -44.62
N ASP A 324 -26.84 18.72 -43.44
CA ASP A 324 -26.48 20.13 -43.30
C ASP A 324 -24.98 20.45 -43.57
N GLY A 325 -24.21 19.45 -44.00
CA GLY A 325 -22.79 19.59 -44.26
C GLY A 325 -21.91 19.52 -43.00
N SER A 326 -22.50 19.23 -41.84
CA SER A 326 -21.76 18.90 -40.60
C SER A 326 -21.40 17.42 -40.56
N VAL A 327 -20.60 17.04 -39.57
CA VAL A 327 -20.19 15.64 -39.34
C VAL A 327 -20.46 15.26 -37.89
N LEU A 328 -21.10 14.10 -37.67
CA LEU A 328 -21.26 13.52 -36.34
C LEU A 328 -20.12 12.58 -36.01
N VAL A 329 -19.67 12.64 -34.75
CA VAL A 329 -18.62 11.77 -34.22
C VAL A 329 -18.80 11.56 -32.72
N ALA A 330 -18.56 10.34 -32.23
CA ALA A 330 -18.48 10.06 -30.82
C ALA A 330 -17.09 10.44 -30.29
N GLY A 331 -17.03 11.23 -29.18
CA GLY A 331 -15.78 11.71 -28.61
C GLY A 331 -15.97 12.50 -27.34
N GLY A 332 -14.85 13.00 -26.78
CA GLY A 332 -14.83 13.81 -25.55
C GLY A 332 -13.42 13.93 -24.96
N ALA A 333 -13.28 14.62 -23.82
CA ALA A 333 -12.02 14.74 -23.10
C ALA A 333 -11.94 13.80 -21.90
N SER A 334 -13.07 13.31 -21.40
CA SER A 334 -13.18 12.45 -20.22
C SER A 334 -14.37 11.49 -20.33
N ALA A 335 -14.52 10.56 -19.37
CA ALA A 335 -15.66 9.65 -19.32
C ALA A 335 -16.99 10.39 -19.03
N SER A 336 -16.94 11.56 -18.41
CA SER A 336 -18.12 12.32 -18.00
C SER A 336 -18.63 13.27 -19.08
N ASP A 337 -17.82 13.61 -20.08
CA ASP A 337 -18.18 14.48 -21.21
C ASP A 337 -18.19 13.75 -22.55
N TRP A 338 -18.13 12.42 -22.52
CA TRP A 338 -18.20 11.60 -23.71
C TRP A 338 -19.59 11.71 -24.35
N ALA A 339 -19.64 12.11 -25.60
CA ALA A 339 -20.90 12.42 -26.28
C ALA A 339 -20.78 12.18 -27.79
N VAL A 340 -21.91 12.11 -28.47
CA VAL A 340 -21.98 12.34 -29.91
C VAL A 340 -21.93 13.86 -30.14
N HIS A 341 -20.91 14.30 -30.86
CA HIS A 341 -20.70 15.71 -31.20
C HIS A 341 -21.05 15.94 -32.66
N ARG A 342 -21.66 17.11 -32.94
CA ARG A 342 -21.84 17.67 -34.30
C ARG A 342 -20.67 18.62 -34.56
N ILE A 343 -19.89 18.34 -35.59
CA ILE A 343 -18.78 19.16 -36.03
C ILE A 343 -19.21 19.97 -37.24
N GLY A 344 -19.22 21.27 -37.10
CA GLY A 344 -19.60 22.19 -38.19
C GLY A 344 -18.65 23.37 -38.29
N ALA A 345 -18.82 24.22 -39.30
CA ALA A 345 -18.10 25.48 -39.42
C ALA A 345 -18.72 26.53 -38.48
N GLY A 346 -17.92 27.13 -37.61
CA GLY A 346 -18.31 28.27 -36.82
C GLY A 346 -18.45 29.54 -37.66
N ALA A 347 -19.01 30.59 -37.08
CA ALA A 347 -19.22 31.86 -37.74
C ALA A 347 -17.90 32.53 -38.25
N ASP A 348 -16.77 32.18 -37.64
CA ASP A 348 -15.42 32.60 -37.99
C ASP A 348 -14.72 31.64 -39.00
N GLY A 349 -15.44 30.63 -39.48
CA GLY A 349 -14.92 29.60 -40.38
C GLY A 349 -14.03 28.54 -39.68
N ARG A 350 -13.90 28.60 -38.37
CA ARG A 350 -13.22 27.56 -37.59
C ARG A 350 -14.18 26.41 -37.28
N PRO A 351 -13.66 25.17 -37.18
CA PRO A 351 -14.49 24.02 -36.78
C PRO A 351 -14.94 24.14 -35.32
N THR A 352 -16.23 23.90 -35.07
CA THR A 352 -16.83 23.87 -33.75
C THR A 352 -17.39 22.47 -33.45
N ALA A 353 -17.28 22.01 -32.20
CA ALA A 353 -17.89 20.79 -31.70
C ALA A 353 -19.01 21.11 -30.73
N ALA A 354 -20.23 20.67 -31.05
CA ALA A 354 -21.39 20.81 -30.14
C ALA A 354 -21.91 19.41 -29.78
N PRO A 355 -22.05 19.07 -28.47
CA PRO A 355 -22.64 17.80 -28.05
C PRO A 355 -24.12 17.77 -28.42
N VAL A 356 -24.56 16.69 -29.08
CA VAL A 356 -25.97 16.46 -29.46
C VAL A 356 -26.60 15.32 -28.69
N HIS A 357 -25.81 14.43 -28.09
CA HIS A 357 -26.29 13.32 -27.26
C HIS A 357 -25.18 12.87 -26.31
N ALA A 358 -25.43 12.89 -25.03
CA ALA A 358 -24.50 12.40 -24.00
C ALA A 358 -24.48 10.86 -24.02
N LEU A 359 -23.30 10.30 -24.09
CA LEU A 359 -23.11 8.86 -24.01
C LEU A 359 -22.77 8.46 -22.58
N PRO A 360 -23.55 7.59 -21.93
CA PRO A 360 -23.33 7.25 -20.54
C PRO A 360 -21.95 6.64 -20.32
N PRO A 361 -21.34 6.88 -19.14
CA PRO A 361 -20.08 6.25 -18.78
C PRO A 361 -20.20 4.73 -18.82
N VAL A 362 -19.22 4.04 -19.38
CA VAL A 362 -19.13 2.59 -19.38
C VAL A 362 -18.40 2.12 -18.12
N ALA A 363 -18.94 1.11 -17.44
CA ALA A 363 -18.26 0.51 -16.30
C ALA A 363 -16.90 -0.08 -16.70
N GLY A 364 -15.87 0.20 -15.89
CA GLY A 364 -14.56 -0.43 -16.02
C GLY A 364 -14.60 -1.82 -15.41
N THR A 365 -13.92 -2.78 -16.03
CA THR A 365 -13.79 -4.14 -15.49
C THR A 365 -12.80 -4.16 -14.34
N VAL A 366 -13.20 -4.76 -13.21
CA VAL A 366 -12.30 -5.11 -12.11
C VAL A 366 -11.55 -6.37 -12.49
N ARG A 367 -10.24 -6.30 -12.59
CA ARG A 367 -9.35 -7.39 -13.07
C ARG A 367 -8.46 -7.98 -11.99
N GLY A 368 -8.56 -7.46 -10.78
CA GLY A 368 -7.82 -7.93 -9.63
C GLY A 368 -8.34 -7.27 -8.36
N LEU A 369 -8.39 -8.04 -7.29
CA LEU A 369 -8.95 -7.62 -6.00
C LEU A 369 -8.09 -8.17 -4.86
N ALA A 370 -7.68 -7.31 -3.93
CA ALA A 370 -7.00 -7.73 -2.71
C ALA A 370 -7.46 -6.89 -1.53
N LEU A 371 -7.59 -7.54 -0.38
CA LEU A 371 -8.10 -6.92 0.84
C LEU A 371 -7.25 -7.33 2.04
N ALA A 372 -6.69 -6.38 2.76
CA ALA A 372 -5.99 -6.66 4.01
C ALA A 372 -5.89 -5.43 4.91
N GLY A 373 -6.21 -5.61 6.18
CA GLY A 373 -5.96 -4.63 7.23
C GLY A 373 -6.68 -3.30 7.04
N GLY A 374 -7.90 -3.29 6.49
CA GLY A 374 -8.67 -2.08 6.22
C GLY A 374 -8.29 -1.38 4.92
N ARG A 375 -7.50 -2.01 4.06
CA ARG A 375 -7.16 -1.49 2.74
C ARG A 375 -7.62 -2.43 1.64
N LEU A 376 -8.43 -1.90 0.73
CA LEU A 376 -8.84 -2.58 -0.51
C LEU A 376 -7.95 -2.10 -1.65
N LEU A 377 -7.45 -3.03 -2.43
CA LEU A 377 -6.67 -2.78 -3.64
C LEU A 377 -7.41 -3.41 -4.83
N THR A 378 -7.61 -2.63 -5.90
CA THR A 378 -8.26 -3.08 -7.12
C THR A 378 -7.37 -2.83 -8.33
N VAL A 379 -7.38 -3.76 -9.27
CA VAL A 379 -6.79 -3.56 -10.59
C VAL A 379 -7.92 -3.31 -11.58
N GLY A 380 -7.83 -2.21 -12.27
CA GLY A 380 -8.73 -1.83 -13.36
C GLY A 380 -7.94 -1.24 -14.51
N THR A 381 -8.62 -0.82 -15.57
CA THR A 381 -7.99 -0.11 -16.69
C THR A 381 -7.79 1.36 -16.33
N ASP A 382 -6.57 1.89 -16.53
CA ASP A 382 -6.33 3.33 -16.38
C ASP A 382 -7.18 4.09 -17.42
N PRO A 383 -7.98 5.08 -16.99
CA PRO A 383 -8.90 5.77 -17.88
C PRO A 383 -8.20 6.59 -18.98
N VAL A 384 -6.93 6.95 -18.78
CA VAL A 384 -6.17 7.80 -19.70
C VAL A 384 -5.25 6.98 -20.61
N GLN A 385 -4.61 5.93 -20.07
CA GLN A 385 -3.59 5.17 -20.78
C GLN A 385 -4.06 3.80 -21.30
N GLY A 386 -5.24 3.32 -20.87
CA GLY A 386 -5.75 2.00 -21.23
C GLY A 386 -4.96 0.83 -20.65
N GLN A 387 -3.97 1.09 -19.76
CA GLN A 387 -3.11 0.07 -19.14
C GLN A 387 -3.69 -0.40 -17.80
N PRO A 388 -3.39 -1.63 -17.34
CA PRO A 388 -3.77 -2.07 -16.02
C PRO A 388 -3.19 -1.13 -14.95
N SER A 389 -4.04 -0.54 -14.12
CA SER A 389 -3.68 0.36 -13.03
C SER A 389 -4.11 -0.20 -11.68
N LEU A 390 -3.28 0.00 -10.65
CA LEU A 390 -3.58 -0.37 -9.27
C LEU A 390 -4.13 0.83 -8.51
N ARG A 391 -5.30 0.66 -7.92
CA ARG A 391 -5.98 1.66 -7.08
C ARG A 391 -6.15 1.15 -5.67
N SER A 392 -6.19 2.05 -4.70
CA SER A 392 -6.41 1.72 -3.30
C SER A 392 -7.55 2.53 -2.70
N TYR A 393 -8.26 1.89 -1.77
CA TYR A 393 -9.32 2.48 -0.96
C TYR A 393 -9.03 2.19 0.50
N GLU A 394 -9.25 3.17 1.36
CA GLU A 394 -9.21 2.99 2.80
C GLU A 394 -10.61 2.68 3.31
N LEU A 395 -10.72 1.66 4.15
CA LEU A 395 -11.97 1.20 4.76
C LEU A 395 -11.94 1.44 6.26
N THR A 396 -13.13 1.59 6.86
CA THR A 396 -13.24 1.52 8.32
C THR A 396 -12.79 0.15 8.82
N THR A 397 -12.10 0.12 9.95
CA THR A 397 -11.53 -1.11 10.54
C THR A 397 -12.36 -1.66 11.70
N SER A 398 -13.46 -1.00 12.05
CA SER A 398 -14.43 -1.42 13.07
C SER A 398 -15.86 -1.08 12.66
N GLY A 399 -16.80 -1.93 13.03
CA GLY A 399 -18.20 -1.84 12.64
C GLY A 399 -18.43 -2.20 11.17
N ALA A 400 -19.60 -1.85 10.63
CA ALA A 400 -19.90 -2.06 9.22
C ALA A 400 -18.87 -1.35 8.34
N PRO A 401 -18.28 -2.04 7.34
CA PRO A 401 -17.26 -1.45 6.48
C PRO A 401 -17.81 -0.26 5.70
N ARG A 402 -17.05 0.83 5.67
CA ARG A 402 -17.34 2.05 4.90
C ARG A 402 -16.06 2.51 4.22
N VAL A 403 -16.17 3.07 3.04
CA VAL A 403 -15.04 3.74 2.37
C VAL A 403 -14.76 5.04 3.11
N VAL A 404 -13.53 5.20 3.58
CA VAL A 404 -13.05 6.40 4.27
C VAL A 404 -12.40 7.35 3.26
N SER A 405 -11.59 6.81 2.35
CA SER A 405 -10.95 7.57 1.28
C SER A 405 -10.63 6.69 0.07
N GLY A 406 -10.36 7.30 -1.06
CA GLY A 406 -10.02 6.67 -2.34
C GLY A 406 -11.03 6.96 -3.45
N PRO A 407 -10.76 6.51 -4.68
CA PRO A 407 -9.58 5.73 -5.09
C PRO A 407 -8.31 6.56 -5.23
N ASP A 408 -7.25 6.15 -4.55
CA ASP A 408 -5.91 6.65 -4.79
C ASP A 408 -5.19 5.80 -5.84
N THR A 409 -4.61 6.42 -6.84
CA THR A 409 -3.82 5.69 -7.83
C THR A 409 -2.46 5.32 -7.26
N VAL A 410 -2.22 4.04 -6.98
CA VAL A 410 -0.94 3.52 -6.51
C VAL A 410 0.07 3.49 -7.65
N THR A 411 -0.33 2.92 -8.81
CA THR A 411 0.45 2.98 -10.04
C THR A 411 -0.47 3.01 -11.26
N ARG A 412 -0.10 3.79 -12.26
CA ARG A 412 -0.87 3.92 -13.53
C ARG A 412 -0.59 2.80 -14.52
N SER A 413 0.53 2.08 -14.35
CA SER A 413 0.86 0.94 -15.20
C SER A 413 1.48 -0.17 -14.36
N LEU A 414 0.87 -1.35 -14.40
CA LEU A 414 1.39 -2.58 -13.79
C LEU A 414 2.31 -3.37 -14.74
N GLY A 415 2.73 -2.76 -15.85
CA GLY A 415 3.67 -3.35 -16.79
C GLY A 415 3.19 -4.67 -17.37
N ASP A 416 3.77 -5.78 -16.91
CA ASP A 416 3.49 -7.15 -17.37
C ASP A 416 2.32 -7.84 -16.65
N TYR A 417 1.48 -7.09 -15.90
CA TYR A 417 0.25 -7.62 -15.32
C TYR A 417 -0.70 -8.09 -16.43
N LYS A 418 -0.90 -9.38 -16.51
CA LYS A 418 -1.89 -9.97 -17.40
C LYS A 418 -3.14 -10.30 -16.60
N ALA A 419 -4.19 -9.50 -16.79
CA ALA A 419 -5.49 -9.80 -16.21
C ALA A 419 -6.00 -11.17 -16.64
N CYS A 420 -6.83 -11.77 -15.82
CA CYS A 420 -7.45 -13.06 -16.05
C CYS A 420 -8.92 -12.91 -16.49
N PRO A 421 -9.26 -12.72 -17.77
CA PRO A 421 -10.63 -12.90 -18.18
C PRO A 421 -10.95 -14.37 -18.51
N ASP A 422 -9.99 -15.18 -18.90
CA ASP A 422 -10.27 -16.45 -19.58
C ASP A 422 -9.76 -17.71 -18.88
N GLY A 423 -9.47 -17.64 -17.57
CA GLY A 423 -9.03 -18.84 -16.82
C GLY A 423 -7.73 -19.48 -17.31
N GLY A 424 -6.97 -18.80 -18.15
CA GLY A 424 -5.74 -19.30 -18.70
C GLY A 424 -4.61 -19.41 -17.65
N PRO A 425 -3.69 -20.35 -17.79
CA PRO A 425 -2.64 -20.61 -16.81
C PRO A 425 -1.63 -19.47 -16.64
N SER A 426 -1.77 -18.39 -17.40
CA SER A 426 -0.82 -17.24 -17.41
C SER A 426 -1.32 -15.98 -16.74
N CYS A 427 -2.53 -15.98 -16.16
CA CYS A 427 -3.10 -14.79 -15.55
C CYS A 427 -2.66 -14.58 -14.09
N ALA A 428 -2.74 -13.34 -13.60
CA ALA A 428 -2.23 -12.91 -12.32
C ALA A 428 -3.35 -12.56 -11.34
N SER A 429 -3.43 -13.27 -10.20
CA SER A 429 -4.22 -12.85 -9.05
C SER A 429 -3.46 -11.83 -8.21
N LEU A 430 -4.17 -10.91 -7.58
CA LEU A 430 -3.60 -9.95 -6.64
C LEU A 430 -3.60 -10.52 -5.22
N THR A 431 -2.48 -10.41 -4.50
CA THR A 431 -2.35 -10.89 -3.11
C THR A 431 -1.90 -9.75 -2.21
N ALA A 432 -2.69 -9.41 -1.21
CA ALA A 432 -2.36 -8.35 -0.24
C ALA A 432 -1.35 -8.83 0.81
N LEU A 433 -0.45 -7.93 1.24
CA LEU A 433 0.58 -8.23 2.24
C LEU A 433 0.20 -7.81 3.67
N GLY A 434 -0.85 -7.05 3.86
CA GLY A 434 -1.27 -6.54 5.17
C GLY A 434 -0.54 -5.27 5.65
N ASN A 435 0.48 -4.84 4.92
CA ASN A 435 1.23 -3.59 5.16
C ASN A 435 0.82 -2.45 4.20
N GLY A 436 -0.29 -2.60 3.51
CA GLY A 436 -0.79 -1.64 2.52
C GLY A 436 -0.35 -1.90 1.08
N TRP A 437 0.48 -2.91 0.82
CA TRP A 437 0.95 -3.32 -0.49
C TRP A 437 0.26 -4.60 -0.98
N ALA A 438 0.34 -4.85 -2.27
CA ALA A 438 -0.08 -6.11 -2.87
C ALA A 438 0.98 -6.62 -3.85
N ALA A 439 1.01 -7.93 -4.02
CA ALA A 439 1.90 -8.65 -4.91
C ALA A 439 1.13 -9.31 -6.05
N HIS A 440 1.74 -9.42 -7.22
CA HIS A 440 1.22 -10.20 -8.34
C HIS A 440 2.35 -10.98 -9.04
N PRO A 441 2.08 -12.13 -9.64
CA PRO A 441 3.04 -12.85 -10.46
C PRO A 441 3.47 -11.99 -11.67
N SER A 442 4.76 -11.96 -11.97
CA SER A 442 5.35 -11.29 -13.12
C SER A 442 6.18 -12.26 -13.97
N GLY A 443 6.71 -11.81 -15.09
CA GLY A 443 7.53 -12.65 -15.97
C GLY A 443 8.71 -13.31 -15.26
N ASN A 444 9.36 -12.59 -14.36
CA ASN A 444 10.58 -13.02 -13.67
C ASN A 444 10.41 -13.03 -12.13
N GLY A 445 9.37 -13.66 -11.61
CA GLY A 445 9.11 -13.74 -10.18
C GLY A 445 7.81 -13.06 -9.75
N VAL A 446 7.83 -12.36 -8.64
CA VAL A 446 6.68 -11.65 -8.08
C VAL A 446 6.96 -10.16 -8.03
N SER A 447 6.10 -9.35 -8.61
CA SER A 447 6.17 -7.90 -8.57
C SER A 447 5.33 -7.33 -7.43
N VAL A 448 5.89 -6.36 -6.71
CA VAL A 448 5.20 -5.57 -5.68
C VAL A 448 5.34 -4.10 -6.06
N PRO A 449 4.27 -3.46 -6.55
CA PRO A 449 4.27 -2.03 -6.85
C PRO A 449 4.44 -1.22 -5.57
N LEU A 450 5.41 -0.28 -5.56
CA LEU A 450 5.72 0.58 -4.41
C LEU A 450 5.34 2.04 -4.65
N GLY A 451 4.78 2.37 -5.81
CA GLY A 451 4.39 3.71 -6.20
C GLY A 451 4.23 3.83 -7.71
N GLN A 452 4.05 5.04 -8.23
CA GLN A 452 3.71 5.28 -9.63
C GLN A 452 4.73 4.74 -10.64
N ASN A 453 6.02 4.75 -10.32
CA ASN A 453 7.10 4.31 -11.22
C ASN A 453 8.10 3.38 -10.52
N ALA A 454 7.74 2.81 -9.37
CA ALA A 454 8.61 1.94 -8.61
C ALA A 454 7.93 0.60 -8.35
N SER A 455 8.60 -0.49 -8.64
CA SER A 455 8.21 -1.84 -8.25
C SER A 455 9.42 -2.60 -7.73
N ARG A 456 9.17 -3.57 -6.87
CA ARG A 456 10.19 -4.51 -6.40
C ARG A 456 9.83 -5.91 -6.87
N VAL A 457 10.79 -6.56 -7.53
CA VAL A 457 10.65 -7.97 -7.92
C VAL A 457 11.32 -8.84 -6.86
N ILE A 458 10.60 -9.86 -6.38
CA ILE A 458 11.04 -10.79 -5.35
C ILE A 458 10.82 -12.23 -5.79
N GLY A 459 11.59 -13.14 -5.21
CA GLY A 459 11.54 -14.56 -5.52
C GLY A 459 12.65 -15.02 -6.48
N PRO A 460 12.74 -16.32 -6.76
CA PRO A 460 13.73 -16.85 -7.68
C PRO A 460 13.50 -16.30 -9.09
N MET A 461 14.45 -15.52 -9.61
CA MET A 461 14.38 -14.88 -10.93
C MET A 461 14.34 -15.89 -12.09
N SER A 462 14.69 -17.15 -11.83
CA SER A 462 14.60 -18.25 -12.80
C SER A 462 13.20 -18.87 -12.90
N TRP A 463 12.25 -18.49 -12.04
CA TRP A 463 10.90 -19.03 -12.03
C TRP A 463 9.95 -18.09 -12.78
N GLU A 464 9.50 -18.51 -13.93
CA GLU A 464 8.54 -17.74 -14.71
C GLU A 464 7.16 -17.78 -14.06
N ARG A 465 6.61 -16.59 -13.73
CA ARG A 465 5.28 -16.39 -13.15
C ARG A 465 4.95 -17.39 -12.03
N PRO A 466 5.72 -17.42 -10.94
CA PRO A 466 5.48 -18.34 -9.84
C PRO A 466 4.10 -18.09 -9.21
N GLU A 467 3.52 -19.14 -8.65
CA GLU A 467 2.28 -19.05 -7.88
C GLU A 467 2.56 -18.39 -6.52
N ILE A 468 1.82 -17.32 -6.17
CA ILE A 468 1.87 -16.72 -4.83
C ILE A 468 0.97 -17.54 -3.92
N VAL A 469 1.58 -18.23 -2.94
CA VAL A 469 0.86 -19.08 -1.98
C VAL A 469 0.32 -18.27 -0.82
N ALA A 470 1.13 -17.35 -0.28
CA ALA A 470 0.76 -16.44 0.79
C ALA A 470 1.71 -15.25 0.85
N ALA A 471 1.24 -14.14 1.42
CA ALA A 471 2.05 -12.97 1.71
C ALA A 471 1.67 -12.37 3.06
N THR A 472 2.65 -11.97 3.86
CA THR A 472 2.44 -11.28 5.15
C THR A 472 3.57 -10.30 5.44
N GLY A 473 3.22 -9.03 5.70
CA GLY A 473 4.20 -7.99 5.99
C GLY A 473 5.23 -7.83 4.88
N ARG A 474 6.46 -8.27 5.12
CA ARG A 474 7.57 -8.20 4.16
C ARG A 474 7.86 -9.53 3.46
N HIS A 475 7.26 -10.62 3.90
CA HIS A 475 7.56 -11.94 3.36
C HIS A 475 6.50 -12.40 2.35
N VAL A 476 6.96 -13.02 1.26
CA VAL A 476 6.11 -13.65 0.26
C VAL A 476 6.55 -15.10 0.07
N LEU A 477 5.61 -16.03 0.21
CA LEU A 477 5.80 -17.44 -0.08
C LEU A 477 5.34 -17.74 -1.50
N VAL A 478 6.25 -18.22 -2.33
CA VAL A 478 5.98 -18.58 -3.72
C VAL A 478 6.24 -20.06 -3.97
N LYS A 479 5.53 -20.58 -4.97
CA LYS A 479 5.70 -21.95 -5.46
C LYS A 479 6.05 -21.93 -6.94
N GLU A 480 7.02 -22.75 -7.34
CA GLU A 480 7.32 -22.95 -8.75
C GLU A 480 6.15 -23.68 -9.42
N ARG A 481 5.68 -23.13 -10.53
CA ARG A 481 4.51 -23.67 -11.24
C ARG A 481 4.78 -25.12 -11.71
N GLY A 482 3.80 -26.02 -11.46
CA GLY A 482 3.93 -27.44 -11.81
C GLY A 482 4.95 -28.25 -10.99
N SER A 483 5.48 -27.70 -9.90
CA SER A 483 6.52 -28.31 -9.07
C SER A 483 6.14 -28.34 -7.59
N ALA A 484 6.88 -29.08 -6.77
CA ALA A 484 6.74 -29.08 -5.32
C ALA A 484 7.75 -28.15 -4.62
N LYS A 485 8.47 -27.30 -5.37
CA LYS A 485 9.46 -26.37 -4.83
C LYS A 485 8.80 -25.06 -4.40
N TYR A 486 9.24 -24.56 -3.27
CA TYR A 486 8.81 -23.30 -2.66
C TYR A 486 10.01 -22.41 -2.36
N ALA A 487 9.76 -21.10 -2.38
CA ALA A 487 10.72 -20.10 -1.93
C ALA A 487 10.04 -19.03 -1.07
N VAL A 488 10.77 -18.49 -0.10
CA VAL A 488 10.35 -17.32 0.67
C VAL A 488 11.18 -16.12 0.22
N GLY A 489 10.52 -15.11 -0.26
CA GLY A 489 11.10 -13.82 -0.60
C GLY A 489 10.93 -12.80 0.52
N ASP A 490 11.89 -11.90 0.65
CA ASP A 490 11.94 -10.81 1.63
C ASP A 490 12.01 -9.46 0.92
N LEU A 491 10.97 -8.64 1.06
CA LEU A 491 10.83 -7.33 0.42
C LEU A 491 11.92 -6.31 0.79
N GLU A 492 12.58 -6.48 1.92
CA GLU A 492 13.62 -5.55 2.38
C GLU A 492 15.02 -5.87 1.87
N LYS A 493 15.17 -7.03 1.21
CA LYS A 493 16.45 -7.43 0.63
C LYS A 493 16.55 -7.09 -0.84
N PHE A 494 17.78 -6.79 -1.32
CA PHE A 494 18.05 -6.46 -2.71
C PHE A 494 18.10 -7.72 -3.61
N TYR A 495 17.98 -7.52 -4.90
CA TYR A 495 17.79 -8.44 -6.02
C TYR A 495 18.33 -9.85 -5.82
N ASP A 496 19.63 -10.02 -5.59
CA ASP A 496 20.28 -11.35 -5.52
C ASP A 496 20.16 -12.03 -4.14
N SER A 497 19.70 -11.30 -3.13
CA SER A 497 19.59 -11.77 -1.74
C SER A 497 18.17 -11.81 -1.20
N ASN A 498 17.17 -11.51 -2.03
CA ASN A 498 15.78 -11.43 -1.57
C ASN A 498 15.15 -12.80 -1.31
N VAL A 499 15.66 -13.89 -1.89
CA VAL A 499 15.25 -15.26 -1.55
C VAL A 499 15.99 -15.70 -0.29
N ILE A 500 15.26 -15.85 0.81
CA ILE A 500 15.82 -16.13 2.13
C ILE A 500 15.71 -17.61 2.55
N HIS A 501 14.83 -18.38 1.89
CA HIS A 501 14.65 -19.80 2.14
C HIS A 501 14.02 -20.51 0.95
N THR A 502 14.55 -21.68 0.56
CA THR A 502 13.97 -22.57 -0.44
C THR A 502 13.77 -23.96 0.13
N PHE A 503 12.71 -24.66 -0.27
CA PHE A 503 12.43 -26.02 0.21
C PHE A 503 11.44 -26.73 -0.72
N THR A 504 11.29 -28.04 -0.51
CA THR A 504 10.31 -28.88 -1.21
C THR A 504 9.26 -29.39 -0.22
N ALA A 505 7.98 -29.30 -0.59
CA ALA A 505 6.88 -29.80 0.23
C ALA A 505 5.63 -30.11 -0.62
N THR A 506 4.69 -30.91 -0.08
CA THR A 506 3.38 -31.13 -0.71
C THR A 506 2.45 -29.93 -0.58
N ALA A 507 2.60 -29.18 0.51
CA ALA A 507 1.88 -27.94 0.78
C ALA A 507 2.72 -27.03 1.68
N ALA A 508 2.45 -25.73 1.65
CA ALA A 508 3.08 -24.78 2.57
C ALA A 508 2.13 -23.61 2.86
N ALA A 509 2.33 -22.95 4.02
CA ALA A 509 1.64 -21.74 4.41
C ALA A 509 2.61 -20.76 5.08
N LEU A 510 2.29 -19.46 5.04
CA LEU A 510 3.10 -18.40 5.66
C LEU A 510 2.21 -17.53 6.54
N TRP A 511 2.68 -17.24 7.76
CA TRP A 511 2.12 -16.21 8.62
C TRP A 511 3.21 -15.53 9.44
N GLY A 512 3.43 -14.25 9.23
CA GLY A 512 4.55 -13.51 9.79
C GLY A 512 5.90 -14.10 9.38
N ASN A 513 6.71 -14.49 10.36
CA ASN A 513 8.01 -15.13 10.14
C ASN A 513 7.94 -16.67 10.03
N LYS A 514 6.76 -17.27 10.14
CA LYS A 514 6.62 -18.74 10.23
C LYS A 514 6.12 -19.33 8.92
N VAL A 515 6.90 -20.26 8.37
CA VAL A 515 6.52 -21.11 7.23
C VAL A 515 6.10 -22.48 7.76
N TRP A 516 4.83 -22.81 7.58
CA TRP A 516 4.26 -24.09 7.94
C TRP A 516 4.36 -25.08 6.76
N LYS A 517 4.79 -26.30 7.03
CA LYS A 517 4.84 -27.38 6.03
C LYS A 517 4.56 -28.73 6.69
N PRO A 518 4.10 -29.75 5.93
CA PRO A 518 3.95 -31.09 6.42
C PRO A 518 5.28 -31.64 6.96
N ALA A 519 5.24 -32.26 8.14
CA ALA A 519 6.38 -32.95 8.70
C ALA A 519 6.45 -34.42 8.23
N THR A 520 7.35 -35.22 8.80
CA THR A 520 7.61 -36.59 8.35
C THR A 520 6.41 -37.52 8.65
N ALA A 521 5.83 -37.44 9.84
CA ALA A 521 4.70 -38.28 10.22
C ALA A 521 3.39 -37.77 9.58
N ALA A 522 2.54 -38.69 9.14
CA ALA A 522 1.22 -38.35 8.61
C ALA A 522 0.41 -37.56 9.66
N GLY A 523 -0.32 -36.56 9.23
CA GLY A 523 -1.12 -35.70 10.13
C GLY A 523 -0.33 -34.62 10.83
N THR A 524 0.99 -34.56 10.69
CA THR A 524 1.82 -33.57 11.39
C THR A 524 2.30 -32.44 10.49
N VAL A 525 2.40 -31.23 11.08
CA VAL A 525 2.96 -30.04 10.45
C VAL A 525 4.01 -29.39 11.36
N ALA A 526 5.02 -28.74 10.77
CA ALA A 526 6.05 -28.02 11.51
C ALA A 526 6.23 -26.61 10.96
N ALA A 527 6.53 -25.67 11.87
CA ALA A 527 6.84 -24.28 11.53
C ALA A 527 8.34 -24.06 11.44
N TYR A 528 8.82 -23.55 10.32
CA TYR A 528 10.17 -23.00 10.18
C TYR A 528 10.11 -21.48 10.34
N ASP A 529 10.87 -20.94 11.27
CA ASP A 529 10.99 -19.50 11.50
C ASP A 529 12.12 -18.94 10.64
N VAL A 530 11.78 -18.09 9.66
CA VAL A 530 12.73 -17.54 8.68
C VAL A 530 13.73 -16.55 9.30
N LYS A 531 13.41 -15.94 10.45
CA LYS A 531 14.28 -15.02 11.18
C LYS A 531 15.33 -15.76 11.98
N THR A 532 14.92 -16.77 12.77
CA THR A 532 15.82 -17.54 13.63
C THR A 532 16.45 -18.73 12.90
N LYS A 533 15.97 -19.09 11.72
CA LYS A 533 16.37 -20.25 10.92
C LYS A 533 16.19 -21.57 11.66
N LYS A 534 15.22 -21.65 12.57
CA LYS A 534 14.92 -22.84 13.37
C LYS A 534 13.57 -23.43 13.01
N THR A 535 13.47 -24.77 13.02
CA THR A 535 12.21 -25.50 12.89
C THR A 535 11.70 -25.85 14.27
N ALA A 536 10.45 -25.50 14.57
CA ALA A 536 9.77 -25.88 15.79
C ALA A 536 9.42 -27.39 15.77
N ALA A 537 9.12 -27.95 16.95
CA ALA A 537 8.60 -29.31 17.05
C ALA A 537 7.32 -29.46 16.20
N ALA A 538 7.18 -30.61 15.55
CA ALA A 538 6.00 -30.90 14.77
C ALA A 538 4.77 -31.04 15.69
N VAL A 539 3.64 -30.53 15.22
CA VAL A 539 2.34 -30.64 15.90
C VAL A 539 1.43 -31.58 15.09
N ASP A 540 0.69 -32.43 15.78
CA ASP A 540 -0.32 -33.30 15.16
C ASP A 540 -1.61 -32.49 14.97
N THR A 541 -2.03 -32.37 13.71
CA THR A 541 -3.27 -31.70 13.35
C THR A 541 -4.48 -32.61 13.44
N GLY A 542 -4.31 -33.88 13.74
CA GLY A 542 -5.39 -34.90 13.70
C GLY A 542 -5.93 -35.16 12.31
N SER A 543 -5.26 -34.72 11.26
CA SER A 543 -5.70 -34.94 9.85
C SER A 543 -5.58 -36.40 9.44
N GLY A 544 -4.61 -37.12 9.99
CA GLY A 544 -4.31 -38.53 9.65
C GLY A 544 -3.76 -38.73 8.24
N CYS A 545 -3.47 -37.65 7.52
CA CYS A 545 -2.95 -37.66 6.14
C CYS A 545 -1.84 -36.59 5.99
N LYS A 546 -1.09 -36.68 4.90
CA LYS A 546 -0.14 -35.62 4.53
C LYS A 546 -0.91 -34.50 3.81
N PRO A 547 -1.02 -33.28 4.37
CA PRO A 547 -1.77 -32.22 3.75
C PRO A 547 -1.29 -31.88 2.34
N THR A 548 -2.23 -31.64 1.43
CA THR A 548 -2.00 -31.13 0.06
C THR A 548 -2.30 -29.64 -0.06
N THR A 549 -3.00 -29.09 0.94
CA THR A 549 -3.24 -27.65 1.06
C THR A 549 -3.06 -27.21 2.50
N LEU A 550 -2.34 -26.10 2.70
CA LEU A 550 -2.14 -25.45 4.00
C LEU A 550 -2.37 -23.95 3.88
N GLN A 551 -3.00 -23.36 4.89
CA GLN A 551 -3.06 -21.91 5.10
C GLN A 551 -2.88 -21.63 6.59
N ALA A 552 -2.34 -20.45 6.94
CA ALA A 552 -2.14 -20.07 8.33
C ALA A 552 -2.56 -18.61 8.54
N VAL A 553 -3.37 -18.35 9.56
CA VAL A 553 -3.80 -17.01 10.00
C VAL A 553 -3.91 -17.03 11.53
N GLY A 554 -3.12 -16.20 12.20
CA GLY A 554 -3.10 -16.13 13.65
C GLY A 554 -2.78 -17.50 14.29
N ARG A 555 -3.70 -17.98 15.12
CA ARG A 555 -3.60 -19.30 15.77
C ARG A 555 -4.13 -20.44 14.92
N TRP A 556 -4.73 -20.17 13.76
CA TRP A 556 -5.44 -21.13 12.94
C TRP A 556 -4.56 -21.66 11.81
N ILE A 557 -4.58 -22.98 11.60
CA ILE A 557 -3.93 -23.65 10.48
C ILE A 557 -4.98 -24.48 9.76
N TYR A 558 -5.38 -24.04 8.56
CA TYR A 558 -6.23 -24.84 7.66
C TYR A 558 -5.38 -25.93 6.99
N TRP A 559 -5.90 -27.12 6.94
CA TRP A 559 -5.33 -28.25 6.23
C TRP A 559 -6.39 -28.98 5.40
N ALA A 560 -5.99 -29.48 4.24
CA ALA A 560 -6.84 -30.33 3.41
C ALA A 560 -6.04 -31.49 2.80
N CYS A 561 -6.74 -32.61 2.56
CA CYS A 561 -6.20 -33.84 2.05
C CYS A 561 -6.99 -34.28 0.81
N GLY A 562 -6.48 -33.97 -0.38
CA GLY A 562 -7.03 -34.45 -1.65
C GLY A 562 -8.47 -34.02 -1.96
N GLY A 563 -8.94 -32.92 -1.41
CA GLY A 563 -10.28 -32.37 -1.71
C GLY A 563 -11.47 -33.04 -1.00
N THR A 564 -11.26 -34.10 -0.26
CA THR A 564 -12.33 -34.87 0.40
C THR A 564 -12.38 -34.65 1.91
N LYS A 565 -11.28 -34.28 2.54
CA LYS A 565 -11.15 -34.08 3.98
C LYS A 565 -10.43 -32.78 4.28
N ALA A 566 -11.02 -31.94 5.10
CA ALA A 566 -10.44 -30.67 5.53
C ALA A 566 -10.74 -30.36 6.99
N GLY A 567 -9.86 -29.57 7.60
CA GLY A 567 -10.02 -29.10 8.98
C GLY A 567 -9.20 -27.86 9.26
N VAL A 568 -9.47 -27.25 10.41
CA VAL A 568 -8.72 -26.11 10.93
C VAL A 568 -8.17 -26.48 12.30
N PHE A 569 -6.86 -26.48 12.43
CA PHE A 569 -6.17 -26.76 13.69
C PHE A 569 -6.00 -25.45 14.50
N ASP A 570 -6.48 -25.50 15.74
CA ASP A 570 -6.29 -24.41 16.72
C ASP A 570 -4.99 -24.66 17.50
N GLN A 571 -3.97 -23.87 17.28
CA GLN A 571 -2.67 -23.97 17.95
C GLN A 571 -2.76 -23.72 19.46
N THR A 572 -3.78 -23.00 19.94
CA THR A 572 -3.98 -22.69 21.37
C THR A 572 -4.59 -23.89 22.10
N LEU A 573 -5.54 -24.56 21.46
CA LEU A 573 -6.24 -25.72 22.04
C LEU A 573 -5.58 -27.05 21.68
N GLY A 574 -4.66 -27.10 20.72
CA GLY A 574 -4.03 -28.32 20.22
C GLY A 574 -5.01 -29.28 19.54
N LYS A 575 -6.11 -28.81 18.98
CA LYS A 575 -7.18 -29.63 18.39
C LYS A 575 -7.65 -29.06 17.06
N SER A 576 -8.13 -29.94 16.17
CA SER A 576 -8.76 -29.55 14.90
C SER A 576 -10.27 -29.52 14.98
N VAL A 577 -10.86 -28.63 14.19
CA VAL A 577 -12.28 -28.57 13.85
C VAL A 577 -12.42 -29.04 12.41
N SER A 578 -13.33 -30.00 12.13
CA SER A 578 -13.63 -30.40 10.76
C SER A 578 -14.42 -29.30 10.07
N VAL A 579 -14.03 -28.97 8.84
CA VAL A 579 -14.73 -27.99 7.98
C VAL A 579 -15.03 -28.63 6.62
N PRO A 580 -15.99 -28.07 5.85
CA PRO A 580 -16.28 -28.59 4.51
C PRO A 580 -15.03 -28.54 3.61
N ALA A 581 -14.79 -29.65 2.88
CA ALA A 581 -13.72 -29.75 1.90
C ALA A 581 -14.18 -29.26 0.51
N GLY A 582 -13.21 -29.05 -0.40
CA GLY A 582 -13.48 -28.62 -1.79
C GLY A 582 -13.75 -27.12 -1.94
N GLY A 583 -14.00 -26.70 -3.18
CA GLY A 583 -14.04 -25.31 -3.55
C GLY A 583 -12.67 -24.65 -3.51
N GLU A 584 -12.63 -23.33 -3.58
CA GLU A 584 -11.43 -22.53 -3.38
C GLU A 584 -11.45 -21.94 -1.96
N PRO A 585 -10.78 -22.57 -0.95
CA PRO A 585 -10.85 -22.10 0.43
C PRO A 585 -9.90 -20.94 0.68
N ARG A 586 -10.34 -19.97 1.51
CA ARG A 586 -9.48 -18.91 2.08
C ARG A 586 -9.77 -18.74 3.57
N LEU A 587 -8.68 -18.83 4.34
CA LEU A 587 -8.70 -18.74 5.79
C LEU A 587 -8.70 -17.29 6.27
N GLY A 588 -9.65 -16.96 7.14
CA GLY A 588 -9.66 -15.74 7.97
C GLY A 588 -9.41 -16.07 9.44
N ASP A 589 -9.41 -15.06 10.32
CA ASP A 589 -9.27 -15.26 11.76
C ASP A 589 -10.59 -15.77 12.38
N GLY A 590 -10.69 -17.07 12.57
CA GLY A 590 -11.87 -17.77 13.11
C GLY A 590 -12.90 -18.18 12.07
N PHE A 591 -12.68 -17.99 10.80
CA PHE A 591 -13.61 -18.36 9.73
C PHE A 591 -12.90 -18.83 8.44
N LEU A 592 -13.66 -19.50 7.58
CA LEU A 592 -13.24 -19.94 6.25
C LEU A 592 -14.27 -19.46 5.23
N VAL A 593 -13.82 -18.85 4.14
CA VAL A 593 -14.65 -18.56 2.97
C VAL A 593 -14.27 -19.54 1.86
N ARG A 594 -15.27 -20.09 1.17
CA ARG A 594 -15.08 -21.01 0.04
C ARG A 594 -15.95 -20.58 -1.13
N ALA A 595 -15.37 -20.49 -2.31
CA ALA A 595 -16.12 -20.35 -3.53
C ALA A 595 -16.69 -21.72 -3.95
N THR A 596 -17.99 -21.77 -4.28
CA THR A 596 -18.71 -22.97 -4.74
C THR A 596 -19.57 -22.55 -5.93
N GLY A 597 -19.03 -22.66 -7.14
CA GLY A 597 -19.59 -21.98 -8.31
C GLY A 597 -19.48 -20.46 -8.15
N GLU A 598 -20.58 -19.76 -8.36
CA GLU A 598 -20.69 -18.30 -8.18
C GLU A 598 -21.07 -17.89 -6.74
N ASP A 599 -21.15 -18.85 -5.80
CA ASP A 599 -21.51 -18.59 -4.40
C ASP A 599 -20.27 -18.56 -3.51
N LEU A 600 -20.22 -17.62 -2.57
CA LEU A 600 -19.28 -17.57 -1.46
C LEU A 600 -19.94 -18.12 -0.20
N MET A 601 -19.39 -19.20 0.33
CA MET A 601 -19.87 -19.87 1.55
C MET A 601 -18.96 -19.52 2.73
N LEU A 602 -19.52 -18.97 3.79
CA LEU A 602 -18.82 -18.67 5.05
C LEU A 602 -18.98 -19.84 6.04
N THR A 603 -17.88 -20.32 6.60
CA THR A 603 -17.89 -21.32 7.69
C THR A 603 -17.25 -20.69 8.95
N ASP A 604 -18.04 -20.49 9.99
CA ASP A 604 -17.61 -19.99 11.30
C ASP A 604 -17.14 -21.15 12.19
N PHE A 605 -15.88 -21.11 12.62
CA PHE A 605 -15.27 -22.04 13.59
C PHE A 605 -14.62 -21.31 14.76
N SER A 606 -14.88 -20.04 14.94
CA SER A 606 -14.26 -19.18 15.96
C SER A 606 -14.41 -19.71 17.39
N ARG A 607 -15.45 -20.50 17.64
CA ARG A 607 -15.72 -21.16 18.94
C ARG A 607 -14.83 -22.37 19.22
N GLY A 608 -13.99 -22.78 18.25
CA GLY A 608 -12.98 -23.83 18.40
C GLY A 608 -13.54 -25.26 18.42
N ALA A 609 -12.66 -26.20 18.80
CA ALA A 609 -12.98 -27.62 18.86
C ALA A 609 -14.06 -27.93 19.93
N GLY A 610 -15.03 -28.75 19.54
CA GLY A 610 -16.20 -29.11 20.36
C GLY A 610 -17.51 -28.46 19.93
N THR A 611 -17.45 -27.42 19.09
CA THR A 611 -18.63 -26.80 18.48
C THR A 611 -18.69 -27.13 16.99
N LYS A 612 -19.84 -27.58 16.49
CA LYS A 612 -20.03 -27.82 15.06
C LYS A 612 -19.97 -26.47 14.31
N PRO A 613 -19.11 -26.32 13.30
CA PRO A 613 -19.04 -25.06 12.52
C PRO A 613 -20.37 -24.78 11.82
N ALA A 614 -20.77 -23.51 11.85
CA ALA A 614 -21.91 -23.03 11.06
C ALA A 614 -21.44 -22.64 9.67
N THR A 615 -22.16 -23.07 8.63
CA THR A 615 -21.90 -22.65 7.25
C THR A 615 -23.12 -21.92 6.72
N THR A 616 -22.91 -20.69 6.20
CA THR A 616 -23.94 -19.81 5.66
C THR A 616 -23.52 -19.27 4.30
N LEU A 617 -24.51 -18.91 3.47
CA LEU A 617 -24.28 -18.19 2.23
C LEU A 617 -23.85 -16.74 2.58
N LEU A 618 -22.74 -16.28 2.02
CA LEU A 618 -22.22 -14.92 2.19
C LEU A 618 -22.60 -14.02 1.01
N ALA A 619 -22.45 -14.50 -0.22
CA ALA A 619 -22.78 -13.79 -1.44
C ALA A 619 -23.06 -14.78 -2.59
N SER A 620 -23.87 -14.37 -3.59
CA SER A 620 -24.13 -15.09 -4.84
C SER A 620 -23.84 -14.21 -6.05
N GLY A 621 -23.66 -14.81 -7.23
CA GLY A 621 -23.35 -14.08 -8.46
C GLY A 621 -21.97 -13.40 -8.43
N VAL A 622 -21.01 -14.06 -7.81
CA VAL A 622 -19.66 -13.52 -7.60
C VAL A 622 -18.76 -13.89 -8.77
N GLU A 623 -18.03 -12.92 -9.28
CA GLU A 623 -16.99 -13.16 -10.27
C GLU A 623 -15.96 -14.20 -9.77
N PRO A 624 -15.53 -15.15 -10.60
CA PRO A 624 -14.69 -16.26 -10.16
C PRO A 624 -13.26 -15.85 -9.84
N GLY A 625 -12.60 -16.64 -9.01
CA GLY A 625 -11.17 -16.55 -8.70
C GLY A 625 -10.83 -15.62 -7.53
N HIS A 626 -10.16 -16.19 -6.52
CA HIS A 626 -9.60 -15.40 -5.41
C HIS A 626 -8.47 -14.49 -5.89
N GLY A 627 -8.48 -13.24 -5.44
CA GLY A 627 -7.54 -12.21 -5.88
C GLY A 627 -7.89 -11.61 -7.25
N ILE A 628 -9.03 -11.99 -7.82
CA ILE A 628 -9.60 -11.49 -9.08
C ILE A 628 -11.00 -10.97 -8.80
N GLY A 629 -11.98 -11.86 -8.62
CA GLY A 629 -13.37 -11.50 -8.35
C GLY A 629 -13.73 -11.47 -6.86
N TRP A 630 -12.92 -12.05 -5.98
CA TRP A 630 -13.17 -11.99 -4.54
C TRP A 630 -11.88 -12.07 -3.72
N ALA A 631 -11.93 -11.59 -2.48
CA ALA A 631 -10.78 -11.58 -1.56
C ALA A 631 -11.24 -11.67 -0.10
N VAL A 632 -10.43 -12.31 0.74
CA VAL A 632 -10.60 -12.38 2.21
C VAL A 632 -9.51 -11.56 2.87
N ASP A 633 -9.89 -10.75 3.84
CA ASP A 633 -8.94 -10.02 4.70
C ASP A 633 -8.52 -10.90 5.90
N PRO A 634 -7.29 -11.45 5.91
CA PRO A 634 -6.81 -12.26 7.02
C PRO A 634 -6.44 -11.41 8.25
N PHE A 635 -6.36 -10.07 8.12
CA PHE A 635 -6.02 -9.14 9.20
C PHE A 635 -7.25 -8.42 9.77
N GLY A 636 -8.16 -7.95 8.92
CA GLY A 636 -9.34 -7.16 9.31
C GLY A 636 -10.63 -7.97 9.43
N GLY A 637 -10.70 -9.12 8.74
CA GLY A 637 -11.83 -10.02 8.77
C GLY A 637 -13.01 -9.59 7.91
N ASN A 638 -12.79 -8.77 6.90
CA ASN A 638 -13.76 -8.47 5.86
C ASN A 638 -13.61 -9.43 4.67
N VAL A 639 -14.64 -9.52 3.86
CA VAL A 639 -14.65 -10.20 2.56
C VAL A 639 -15.09 -9.21 1.51
N ALA A 640 -14.36 -9.13 0.41
CA ALA A 640 -14.75 -8.34 -0.75
C ALA A 640 -15.07 -9.25 -1.93
N HIS A 641 -16.07 -8.88 -2.74
CA HIS A 641 -16.37 -9.57 -4.00
C HIS A 641 -16.86 -8.59 -5.06
N VAL A 642 -16.71 -8.97 -6.31
CA VAL A 642 -17.19 -8.25 -7.51
C VAL A 642 -18.46 -8.91 -7.99
N ASP A 643 -19.50 -8.11 -8.26
CA ASP A 643 -20.75 -8.57 -8.86
C ASP A 643 -20.72 -8.46 -10.41
N ALA A 644 -21.76 -8.93 -11.07
CA ALA A 644 -21.90 -8.88 -12.53
C ALA A 644 -21.88 -7.46 -13.10
N ASP A 645 -22.25 -6.45 -12.31
CA ASP A 645 -22.20 -5.03 -12.69
C ASP A 645 -20.81 -4.42 -12.42
N GLN A 646 -19.81 -5.23 -12.05
CA GLN A 646 -18.45 -4.81 -11.72
C GLN A 646 -18.35 -3.89 -10.47
N ARG A 647 -19.34 -3.92 -9.59
CA ARG A 647 -19.31 -3.24 -8.29
C ARG A 647 -18.58 -4.11 -7.28
N VAL A 648 -17.80 -3.48 -6.42
CA VAL A 648 -17.08 -4.18 -5.34
C VAL A 648 -17.88 -4.08 -4.05
N HIS A 649 -18.36 -5.19 -3.56
CA HIS A 649 -19.07 -5.32 -2.28
C HIS A 649 -18.06 -5.71 -1.19
N ILE A 650 -18.08 -5.02 -0.05
CA ILE A 650 -17.27 -5.33 1.12
C ILE A 650 -18.21 -5.69 2.28
N THR A 651 -18.08 -6.91 2.79
CA THR A 651 -18.95 -7.44 3.85
C THR A 651 -18.12 -7.75 5.10
N ASP A 652 -18.56 -7.29 6.26
CA ASP A 652 -17.98 -7.68 7.55
C ASP A 652 -18.38 -9.11 7.89
N VAL A 653 -17.43 -9.91 8.37
CA VAL A 653 -17.70 -11.25 8.87
C VAL A 653 -17.86 -11.20 10.39
N PRO A 654 -19.07 -11.39 10.92
CA PRO A 654 -19.38 -11.17 12.34
C PRO A 654 -18.93 -12.36 13.22
N VAL A 655 -17.63 -12.67 13.22
CA VAL A 655 -17.05 -13.70 14.10
C VAL A 655 -16.11 -13.05 15.11
N PRO A 656 -15.98 -13.62 16.35
CA PRO A 656 -15.00 -13.17 17.33
C PRO A 656 -13.57 -13.26 16.79
N ARG A 657 -12.81 -12.19 16.94
CA ARG A 657 -11.41 -12.10 16.51
C ARG A 657 -10.45 -12.57 17.60
N SER A 658 -9.33 -13.14 17.18
CA SER A 658 -8.22 -13.43 18.11
C SER A 658 -7.65 -12.12 18.69
N PRO A 659 -7.07 -12.13 19.91
CA PRO A 659 -6.38 -10.98 20.45
C PRO A 659 -5.31 -10.44 19.50
N VAL A 660 -5.16 -9.12 19.43
CA VAL A 660 -4.14 -8.50 18.59
C VAL A 660 -2.74 -8.90 19.05
N ALA A 661 -1.87 -9.22 18.11
CA ALA A 661 -0.49 -9.61 18.34
C ALA A 661 0.46 -8.97 17.32
N SER A 662 1.73 -8.82 17.69
CA SER A 662 2.80 -8.52 16.73
C SER A 662 3.25 -9.82 16.07
N ILE A 663 3.03 -9.98 14.77
CA ILE A 663 3.40 -11.17 14.00
C ILE A 663 4.80 -11.04 13.39
N GLU A 664 5.28 -9.82 13.26
CA GLU A 664 6.63 -9.50 12.83
C GLU A 664 7.14 -8.26 13.56
N SER A 665 8.43 -8.22 13.87
CA SER A 665 9.07 -7.06 14.50
C SER A 665 10.49 -6.88 14.00
N ARG A 666 10.83 -5.64 13.68
CA ARG A 666 12.17 -5.20 13.32
C ARG A 666 12.53 -3.96 14.13
N VAL A 667 13.67 -3.97 14.77
CA VAL A 667 14.32 -2.82 15.39
C VAL A 667 15.65 -2.67 14.68
N GLU A 668 15.90 -1.50 14.12
CA GLU A 668 17.06 -1.29 13.25
C GLU A 668 18.36 -1.23 14.06
N GLN A 669 18.29 -0.64 15.24
CA GLN A 669 19.43 -0.53 16.13
C GLN A 669 19.00 -0.62 17.58
N ASN A 670 19.81 -1.28 18.42
CA ASN A 670 19.56 -1.45 19.85
C ASN A 670 20.18 -0.31 20.71
N PHE A 671 20.55 0.81 20.09
CA PHE A 671 21.12 1.98 20.75
C PHE A 671 20.57 3.26 20.14
N VAL A 672 20.59 4.34 20.91
CA VAL A 672 20.26 5.70 20.49
C VAL A 672 21.11 6.70 21.26
N ARG A 673 21.55 7.76 20.59
CA ARG A 673 22.18 8.92 21.25
C ARG A 673 21.12 9.98 21.48
N ALA A 674 20.93 10.40 22.75
CA ALA A 674 19.96 11.43 23.12
C ALA A 674 20.14 12.73 22.34
N GLY A 675 19.16 13.10 21.51
CA GLY A 675 19.22 14.24 20.60
C GLY A 675 20.20 14.10 19.44
N GLY A 676 20.64 12.88 19.11
CA GLY A 676 21.52 12.58 17.99
C GLY A 676 20.78 12.62 16.63
N LYS A 677 21.57 12.61 15.53
CA LYS A 677 21.02 12.64 14.16
C LYS A 677 20.36 11.33 13.73
N GLU A 678 20.71 10.22 14.34
CA GLU A 678 20.20 8.89 14.03
C GLU A 678 19.23 8.45 15.14
N PRO A 679 17.92 8.57 14.92
CA PRO A 679 16.94 8.15 15.89
C PRO A 679 16.86 6.61 15.95
N TRP A 680 16.48 6.08 17.11
CA TRP A 680 16.03 4.70 17.20
C TRP A 680 14.76 4.52 16.35
N SER A 681 14.66 3.41 15.62
CA SER A 681 13.48 3.08 14.81
C SER A 681 13.06 1.63 14.98
N GLY A 682 11.75 1.44 14.96
CA GLY A 682 11.16 0.12 15.05
C GLY A 682 9.92 0.00 14.16
N HIS A 683 9.75 -1.20 13.59
CA HIS A 683 8.63 -1.56 12.73
C HIS A 683 7.98 -2.84 13.22
N TRP A 684 6.64 -2.88 13.25
CA TRP A 684 5.87 -4.05 13.69
C TRP A 684 4.70 -4.28 12.75
N GLN A 685 4.57 -5.51 12.25
CA GLN A 685 3.35 -5.98 11.61
C GLN A 685 2.44 -6.56 12.68
N LEU A 686 1.19 -6.11 12.70
CA LEU A 686 0.16 -6.60 13.61
C LEU A 686 -0.68 -7.68 12.94
N SER A 687 -1.32 -8.52 13.74
CA SER A 687 -2.33 -9.49 13.28
C SER A 687 -3.69 -8.86 12.94
N ARG A 688 -3.94 -7.61 13.36
CA ARG A 688 -5.16 -6.83 13.14
C ARG A 688 -4.84 -5.34 13.04
N PRO A 689 -5.64 -4.53 12.33
CA PRO A 689 -5.57 -3.08 12.38
C PRO A 689 -5.76 -2.55 13.82
N ALA A 690 -5.22 -1.36 14.07
CA ALA A 690 -5.33 -0.70 15.38
C ALA A 690 -5.81 0.75 15.23
N ASP A 691 -6.79 1.15 16.06
CA ASP A 691 -7.27 2.54 16.12
C ASP A 691 -6.19 3.47 16.65
N ALA A 692 -5.36 2.96 17.56
CA ALA A 692 -4.23 3.69 18.11
C ALA A 692 -3.12 2.75 18.56
N TRP A 693 -1.91 3.24 18.56
CA TRP A 693 -0.76 2.57 19.14
C TRP A 693 0.12 3.55 19.91
N LYS A 694 0.90 3.03 20.84
CA LYS A 694 1.95 3.77 21.52
C LYS A 694 3.17 2.89 21.78
N VAL A 695 4.35 3.48 21.67
CA VAL A 695 5.61 2.89 22.15
C VAL A 695 6.05 3.70 23.36
N THR A 696 6.11 3.04 24.49
CA THR A 696 6.51 3.66 25.75
C THR A 696 7.93 3.21 26.07
N PHE A 697 8.81 4.16 26.36
CA PHE A 697 10.19 3.93 26.79
C PHE A 697 10.26 4.15 28.29
N THR A 698 10.74 3.16 29.02
CA THR A 698 10.92 3.23 30.48
C THR A 698 12.36 2.96 30.85
N ASP A 699 12.85 3.64 31.85
CA ASP A 699 14.16 3.39 32.44
C ASP A 699 14.18 2.11 33.29
N VAL A 700 15.31 1.79 33.90
CA VAL A 700 15.49 0.60 34.76
C VAL A 700 14.62 0.66 36.02
N THR A 701 14.19 1.82 36.46
CA THR A 701 13.27 2.01 37.58
C THR A 701 11.80 1.83 37.20
N ARG A 702 11.52 1.58 35.89
CA ARG A 702 10.19 1.49 35.26
C ARG A 702 9.45 2.83 35.15
N LYS A 703 10.13 3.93 35.34
CA LYS A 703 9.57 5.27 35.08
C LYS A 703 9.50 5.49 33.57
N THR A 704 8.36 5.99 33.10
CA THR A 704 8.20 6.36 31.72
C THR A 704 9.05 7.59 31.39
N VAL A 705 9.93 7.46 30.43
CA VAL A 705 10.83 8.49 29.92
C VAL A 705 10.21 9.19 28.73
N ALA A 706 9.73 8.42 27.77
CA ALA A 706 9.10 8.94 26.55
C ALA A 706 7.95 8.05 26.08
N THR A 707 7.05 8.65 25.31
CA THR A 707 5.98 7.94 24.62
C THR A 707 5.84 8.50 23.20
N VAL A 708 5.91 7.61 22.22
CA VAL A 708 5.60 7.90 20.81
C VAL A 708 4.29 7.21 20.48
N SER A 709 3.37 7.86 19.80
CA SER A 709 2.05 7.31 19.50
C SER A 709 1.58 7.67 18.09
N GLY A 710 0.60 6.93 17.60
CA GLY A 710 0.00 7.13 16.27
C GLY A 710 -1.20 6.23 16.04
N THR A 711 -1.63 6.13 14.79
CA THR A 711 -2.71 5.25 14.33
C THR A 711 -2.19 4.21 13.35
N ALA A 712 -2.88 3.08 13.22
CA ALA A 712 -2.59 2.00 12.25
C ALA A 712 -3.92 1.47 11.70
N ARG A 713 -4.76 2.39 11.22
CA ARG A 713 -6.11 2.07 10.74
C ARG A 713 -6.13 1.44 9.36
N THR A 714 -5.23 1.86 8.48
CA THR A 714 -5.24 1.52 7.05
C THR A 714 -4.18 0.49 6.64
N ALA A 715 -3.35 0.09 7.59
CA ALA A 715 -2.44 -1.04 7.46
C ALA A 715 -2.22 -1.63 8.84
N ALA A 716 -2.23 -2.93 8.96
CA ALA A 716 -1.94 -3.58 10.23
C ALA A 716 -0.43 -3.51 10.56
N SER A 717 0.18 -2.33 10.40
CA SER A 717 1.61 -2.09 10.62
C SER A 717 1.87 -0.81 11.41
N ILE A 718 2.93 -0.82 12.19
CA ILE A 718 3.39 0.30 13.03
C ILE A 718 4.82 0.64 12.64
N SER A 719 5.11 1.94 12.50
CA SER A 719 6.45 2.48 12.43
C SER A 719 6.60 3.56 13.49
N ALA A 720 7.64 3.46 14.31
CA ALA A 720 7.92 4.43 15.35
C ALA A 720 9.41 4.81 15.34
N THR A 721 9.68 6.09 15.60
CA THR A 721 11.02 6.62 15.77
C THR A 721 11.13 7.36 17.09
N TRP A 722 12.29 7.31 17.75
CA TRP A 722 12.58 8.04 18.98
C TRP A 722 14.00 8.62 18.92
N ASP A 723 14.13 9.90 19.15
CA ASP A 723 15.38 10.66 19.14
C ASP A 723 16.24 10.48 20.41
N GLY A 724 15.79 9.64 21.34
CA GLY A 724 16.46 9.39 22.59
C GLY A 724 16.23 10.46 23.66
N LEU A 725 15.33 11.43 23.45
CA LEU A 725 14.99 12.45 24.44
C LEU A 725 13.76 12.04 25.26
N ALA A 726 13.68 12.52 26.49
CA ALA A 726 12.50 12.39 27.32
C ALA A 726 11.35 13.26 26.79
N THR A 727 10.11 12.91 27.14
CA THR A 727 8.96 13.78 26.84
C THR A 727 9.19 15.16 27.43
N GLY A 728 9.16 16.20 26.59
CA GLY A 728 9.50 17.58 26.95
C GLY A 728 10.94 17.99 26.61
N GLY A 729 11.73 17.13 25.95
CA GLY A 729 13.02 17.47 25.35
C GLY A 729 14.22 17.34 26.28
N GLY A 730 14.01 16.88 27.52
CA GLY A 730 15.12 16.62 28.47
C GLY A 730 15.92 15.37 28.08
N LYS A 731 17.19 15.33 28.50
CA LYS A 731 18.05 14.16 28.33
C LYS A 731 17.72 13.11 29.39
N PRO A 732 17.41 11.85 29.02
CA PRO A 732 17.23 10.77 29.99
C PRO A 732 18.57 10.29 30.54
N GLN A 733 18.55 9.44 31.57
CA GLN A 733 19.74 8.78 32.06
C GLN A 733 20.30 7.82 30.99
N ASN A 734 21.63 7.72 30.92
CA ASN A 734 22.30 6.73 30.08
C ASN A 734 21.93 5.31 30.51
N GLY A 735 22.08 4.35 29.61
CA GLY A 735 21.92 2.94 29.90
C GLY A 735 20.70 2.30 29.27
N ALA A 736 20.33 1.12 29.81
CA ALA A 736 19.27 0.29 29.26
C ALA A 736 17.88 0.87 29.54
N HIS A 737 17.11 1.05 28.49
CA HIS A 737 15.69 1.40 28.55
C HIS A 737 14.86 0.28 27.95
N THR A 738 13.69 0.04 28.52
CA THR A 738 12.72 -0.92 27.96
C THR A 738 11.72 -0.17 27.10
N TRP A 739 11.58 -0.56 25.85
CA TRP A 739 10.47 -0.11 25.01
C TRP A 739 9.34 -1.15 25.02
N THR A 740 8.10 -0.67 25.07
CA THR A 740 6.89 -1.49 25.01
C THR A 740 5.94 -0.92 23.97
N VAL A 741 5.63 -1.72 22.95
CA VAL A 741 4.56 -1.42 21.99
C VAL A 741 3.25 -1.89 22.58
N SER A 742 2.32 -0.97 22.72
CA SER A 742 0.95 -1.25 23.12
C SER A 742 -0.01 -0.75 22.07
N VAL A 743 -1.02 -1.53 21.74
CA VAL A 743 -2.01 -1.21 20.69
C VAL A 743 -3.41 -1.25 21.28
N LYS A 744 -4.25 -0.38 20.75
CA LYS A 744 -5.69 -0.38 20.89
C LYS A 744 -6.26 -0.91 19.59
N ALA A 745 -6.65 -2.20 19.56
CA ALA A 745 -7.18 -2.82 18.36
C ALA A 745 -8.47 -2.15 17.90
N ALA A 746 -8.76 -2.23 16.62
CA ALA A 746 -9.96 -1.64 16.05
C ALA A 746 -11.23 -2.12 16.77
N GLY A 747 -12.01 -1.16 17.27
CA GLY A 747 -13.23 -1.42 18.04
C GLY A 747 -13.02 -1.74 19.53
N GLU A 748 -11.78 -1.79 20.04
CA GLU A 748 -11.48 -2.03 21.45
C GLU A 748 -11.23 -0.72 22.22
N SER A 749 -11.53 -0.69 23.52
CA SER A 749 -11.40 0.51 24.36
C SER A 749 -10.04 0.66 25.04
N SER A 750 -9.27 -0.43 25.21
CA SER A 750 -8.05 -0.47 25.99
C SER A 750 -6.78 -0.78 25.20
N TYR A 751 -5.63 -0.32 25.68
CA TYR A 751 -4.33 -0.69 25.13
C TYR A 751 -3.85 -2.05 25.65
N VAL A 752 -3.38 -2.90 24.75
CA VAL A 752 -2.79 -4.22 25.06
C VAL A 752 -1.32 -4.20 24.64
N PRO A 753 -0.37 -4.62 25.50
CA PRO A 753 1.03 -4.73 25.11
C PRO A 753 1.19 -5.93 24.14
N VAL A 754 1.84 -5.67 22.99
CA VAL A 754 2.04 -6.69 21.93
C VAL A 754 3.50 -7.06 21.72
N LYS A 755 4.44 -6.18 22.13
CA LYS A 755 5.88 -6.44 22.02
C LYS A 755 6.67 -5.58 23.00
N THR A 756 7.78 -6.14 23.51
CA THR A 756 8.76 -5.43 24.35
C THR A 756 10.18 -5.73 23.87
N GLY A 757 11.10 -4.87 24.21
CA GLY A 757 12.53 -5.05 23.96
C GLY A 757 13.32 -3.97 24.69
N THR A 758 14.63 -3.92 24.43
CA THR A 758 15.54 -2.97 25.07
C THR A 758 16.24 -2.09 24.05
N VAL A 759 16.60 -0.90 24.48
CA VAL A 759 17.44 0.05 23.74
C VAL A 759 18.45 0.67 24.70
N GLN A 760 19.71 0.83 24.28
CA GLN A 760 20.75 1.50 25.05
C GLN A 760 20.74 3.00 24.70
N VAL A 761 20.58 3.84 25.70
CA VAL A 761 20.67 5.31 25.57
C VAL A 761 22.08 5.76 25.94
N SER A 762 22.66 6.61 25.10
CA SER A 762 23.93 7.30 25.36
C SER A 762 23.79 8.81 25.13
N GLY A 763 24.74 9.62 25.63
CA GLY A 763 24.66 11.08 25.51
C GLY A 763 23.57 11.74 26.35
N GLY A 764 22.98 10.98 27.25
CA GLY A 764 22.05 11.42 28.28
C GLY A 764 22.78 11.90 29.56
N THR A 765 22.12 11.83 30.70
CA THR A 765 22.72 12.13 32.00
C THR A 765 23.43 10.89 32.57
N ALA A 766 24.59 11.10 33.23
CA ALA A 766 25.32 10.01 33.86
C ALA A 766 24.56 9.45 35.06
N ALA A 767 24.59 8.12 35.25
CA ALA A 767 24.18 7.50 36.48
C ALA A 767 25.25 7.68 37.56
N TYR A 768 24.87 7.55 38.82
CA TYR A 768 25.84 7.58 39.94
C TYR A 768 26.90 6.49 39.76
N ARG A 769 28.17 6.88 39.74
CA ARG A 769 29.34 6.00 39.49
C ARG A 769 29.38 5.33 38.11
N ASP A 770 28.67 5.81 37.12
CA ASP A 770 28.69 5.30 35.75
C ASP A 770 29.79 6.00 34.94
N GLU A 771 31.02 5.50 35.02
CA GLU A 771 32.17 6.02 34.32
C GLU A 771 32.21 5.59 32.84
N GLN A 772 31.37 4.63 32.45
CA GLN A 772 31.35 4.07 31.11
C GLN A 772 30.14 4.55 30.30
N ALA A 773 29.28 5.35 30.89
CA ALA A 773 28.08 5.90 30.28
C ALA A 773 27.12 4.81 29.71
N ASP A 774 27.09 3.65 30.38
CA ASP A 774 26.24 2.51 30.00
C ASP A 774 25.08 2.27 31.00
N GLY A 775 24.91 3.17 31.95
CA GLY A 775 23.87 3.16 32.99
C GLY A 775 24.16 2.24 34.17
N ARG A 776 25.37 1.69 34.28
CA ARG A 776 25.80 0.83 35.37
C ARG A 776 26.92 1.44 36.19
N GLY A 777 26.89 1.15 37.49
CA GLY A 777 27.95 1.58 38.39
C GLY A 777 29.25 0.84 38.15
N ASN A 778 30.36 1.58 38.12
CA ASN A 778 31.70 1.05 37.89
C ASN A 778 32.59 1.21 39.13
N VAL A 779 33.68 0.45 39.16
CA VAL A 779 34.73 0.56 40.17
C VAL A 779 36.03 1.03 39.50
N LEU A 780 36.65 2.08 40.05
CA LEU A 780 37.96 2.51 39.60
C LEU A 780 39.07 1.89 40.44
N THR A 781 40.11 1.39 39.81
CA THR A 781 41.32 0.89 40.49
C THR A 781 42.57 1.51 39.92
N VAL A 782 43.62 1.62 40.77
CA VAL A 782 44.95 2.01 40.34
C VAL A 782 45.92 0.89 40.68
N ASN A 783 46.66 0.37 39.72
CA ASN A 783 47.65 -0.69 39.91
C ASN A 783 49.03 -0.10 40.28
N LYS A 784 50.00 -0.97 40.62
CA LYS A 784 51.37 -0.60 41.01
C LYS A 784 52.13 0.24 39.97
N ASN A 785 51.72 0.16 38.71
CA ASN A 785 52.35 0.88 37.56
C ASN A 785 51.67 2.23 37.29
N GLY A 786 50.69 2.65 38.09
CA GLY A 786 49.93 3.89 37.88
C GLY A 786 48.96 3.80 36.71
N THR A 787 48.42 2.61 36.44
CA THR A 787 47.30 2.46 35.49
C THR A 787 45.97 2.55 36.22
N LEU A 788 45.15 3.55 35.85
CA LEU A 788 43.79 3.71 36.28
C LEU A 788 42.89 2.84 35.40
N THR A 789 42.08 1.95 35.98
CA THR A 789 41.19 1.04 35.27
C THR A 789 39.76 1.18 35.80
N SER A 790 38.81 1.34 34.91
CA SER A 790 37.38 1.21 35.21
C SER A 790 36.93 -0.21 34.99
N HIS A 791 36.33 -0.82 36.01
CA HIS A 791 35.81 -2.19 35.98
C HIS A 791 34.29 -2.16 35.94
N ASP A 792 33.74 -2.95 35.02
CA ASP A 792 32.31 -3.28 34.92
C ASP A 792 32.09 -4.70 35.48
N PHE A 793 30.94 -4.95 36.08
CA PHE A 793 30.59 -6.22 36.71
C PHE A 793 29.30 -6.78 36.12
N PRO A 794 29.34 -7.36 34.92
CA PRO A 794 28.19 -8.06 34.37
C PRO A 794 27.73 -9.22 35.30
N ALA A 795 26.64 -9.87 34.96
CA ALA A 795 26.08 -10.96 35.80
C ALA A 795 27.12 -12.07 36.11
N THR A 796 28.11 -12.26 35.25
CA THR A 796 29.21 -13.23 35.45
C THR A 796 30.57 -12.59 35.17
N GLY A 797 31.45 -12.59 36.19
CA GLY A 797 32.85 -12.17 36.03
C GLY A 797 33.11 -10.66 36.16
N VAL A 798 34.35 -10.26 35.94
CA VAL A 798 34.83 -8.87 35.91
C VAL A 798 35.38 -8.61 34.50
N HIS A 799 34.93 -7.55 33.87
CA HIS A 799 35.46 -7.12 32.58
C HIS A 799 36.17 -5.77 32.75
N ASP A 800 37.47 -5.75 32.49
CA ASP A 800 38.21 -4.49 32.36
C ASP A 800 37.81 -3.82 31.06
N LYS A 801 37.13 -2.69 31.20
CA LYS A 801 36.64 -1.97 30.01
C LYS A 801 37.65 -0.99 29.47
N TRP A 802 38.19 -0.15 30.36
CA TRP A 802 39.08 0.93 29.99
C TRP A 802 40.22 1.15 30.98
N SER A 803 41.45 1.35 30.49
CA SER A 803 42.61 1.60 31.28
C SER A 803 43.41 2.82 30.74
N ARG A 804 43.97 3.62 31.64
CA ARG A 804 44.79 4.79 31.35
C ARG A 804 46.04 4.80 32.25
N ALA A 805 47.20 4.83 31.63
CA ALA A 805 48.47 4.90 32.34
C ALA A 805 48.82 6.33 32.76
N GLY A 806 49.88 6.47 33.62
CA GLY A 806 50.47 7.75 34.01
C GLY A 806 49.86 8.38 35.26
N TRP A 807 49.04 7.68 35.99
CA TRP A 807 48.44 8.13 37.25
C TRP A 807 49.35 7.81 38.45
N HIS A 808 49.34 8.67 39.48
CA HIS A 808 50.24 8.54 40.61
C HIS A 808 49.64 7.64 41.69
N ILE A 809 50.31 6.58 42.11
CA ILE A 809 49.79 5.54 43.02
C ILE A 809 49.49 6.04 44.45
N LYS A 810 49.98 7.21 44.87
CA LYS A 810 49.75 7.85 46.18
C LYS A 810 48.67 8.95 46.13
N TYR A 811 48.03 9.19 44.95
CA TYR A 811 46.93 10.15 44.89
C TYR A 811 45.64 9.53 45.40
N THR A 812 44.74 10.36 45.92
CA THR A 812 43.37 9.94 46.27
C THR A 812 42.49 10.26 45.11
N TYR A 813 41.75 9.26 44.66
CA TYR A 813 40.81 9.37 43.55
C TYR A 813 39.39 9.27 44.12
N VAL A 814 38.50 10.16 43.69
CA VAL A 814 37.10 10.19 44.12
C VAL A 814 36.23 10.20 42.87
N PRO A 815 35.66 9.05 42.42
CA PRO A 815 34.61 9.05 41.41
C PRO A 815 33.47 9.94 41.90
N PHE A 816 33.08 10.95 41.08
CA PHE A 816 32.35 12.05 41.65
C PHE A 816 30.91 12.15 41.13
N GLY A 817 30.70 12.15 39.92
CA GLY A 817 29.47 12.45 39.22
C GLY A 817 29.64 13.60 38.23
N ASP A 818 28.69 13.89 37.42
CA ASP A 818 28.74 14.94 36.39
C ASP A 818 28.57 16.31 37.04
N LEU A 819 29.68 16.96 37.32
CA LEU A 819 29.74 18.36 37.83
C LEU A 819 29.86 19.40 36.71
N THR A 820 30.30 18.96 35.50
CA THR A 820 30.40 19.82 34.35
C THR A 820 29.09 20.02 33.60
N GLY A 821 28.13 19.13 33.76
CA GLY A 821 26.85 19.13 33.05
C GLY A 821 26.94 18.59 31.61
N ASP A 822 28.05 17.92 31.26
CA ASP A 822 28.28 17.36 29.93
C ASP A 822 27.71 15.96 29.71
N GLY A 823 27.13 15.36 30.77
CA GLY A 823 26.53 14.02 30.75
C GLY A 823 27.53 12.91 31.09
N CYS A 824 28.79 13.21 31.46
CA CYS A 824 29.83 12.26 31.85
C CYS A 824 30.24 12.48 33.30
N ASN A 825 30.50 11.40 34.05
CA ASN A 825 30.98 11.54 35.40
C ASN A 825 32.40 12.10 35.45
N ASP A 826 32.65 13.05 36.35
CA ASP A 826 33.97 13.66 36.60
C ASP A 826 34.74 12.89 37.66
N LEU A 827 36.08 13.03 37.67
CA LEU A 827 36.96 12.44 38.65
C LEU A 827 37.64 13.50 39.46
N LEU A 828 37.45 13.52 40.83
CA LEU A 828 38.26 14.36 41.68
C LEU A 828 39.54 13.63 42.06
N VAL A 829 40.66 14.34 41.98
CA VAL A 829 42.00 13.79 42.28
C VAL A 829 42.74 14.71 43.23
N ARG A 830 43.05 14.23 44.43
CA ARG A 830 43.89 14.92 45.39
C ARG A 830 45.34 14.40 45.27
N ASN A 831 46.26 15.32 45.05
CA ASN A 831 47.70 15.00 44.98
C ASN A 831 48.30 14.85 46.40
N THR A 832 49.60 14.48 46.46
CA THR A 832 50.31 14.25 47.73
C THR A 832 50.58 15.50 48.60
N VAL A 833 50.44 16.71 48.00
CA VAL A 833 50.60 17.99 48.72
C VAL A 833 49.28 18.68 49.01
N GLY A 834 48.16 17.94 48.94
CA GLY A 834 46.83 18.41 49.34
C GLY A 834 46.08 19.28 48.33
N ASN A 835 46.55 19.41 47.12
CA ASN A 835 45.77 20.09 46.08
C ASN A 835 44.75 19.15 45.43
N LEU A 836 43.48 19.59 45.33
CA LEU A 836 42.39 18.87 44.73
C LEU A 836 42.14 19.42 43.31
N TYR A 837 41.97 18.51 42.37
CA TYR A 837 41.64 18.82 40.97
C TYR A 837 40.41 18.04 40.55
N ARG A 838 39.53 18.64 39.75
CA ARG A 838 38.53 17.94 38.96
C ARG A 838 39.15 17.65 37.61
N TYR A 839 39.11 16.42 37.16
CA TYR A 839 39.34 15.99 35.81
C TYR A 839 38.00 15.77 35.12
N ASP A 840 37.80 16.48 34.02
CA ASP A 840 36.54 16.41 33.27
C ASP A 840 36.35 15.00 32.68
N GLY A 841 35.15 14.45 32.87
CA GLY A 841 34.78 13.14 32.42
C GLY A 841 34.83 13.01 30.89
N VAL A 842 35.06 11.80 30.43
CA VAL A 842 34.93 11.44 29.01
C VAL A 842 33.98 10.26 28.96
N CYS A 843 32.79 10.45 28.38
CA CYS A 843 31.80 9.42 28.38
C CYS A 843 32.33 8.10 27.78
N GLY A 844 32.13 6.99 28.49
CA GLY A 844 32.53 5.66 28.06
C GLY A 844 33.90 5.19 28.53
N HIS A 845 34.72 6.07 29.15
CA HIS A 845 36.04 5.67 29.69
C HIS A 845 36.57 6.66 30.76
N PRO A 846 37.42 6.20 31.67
CA PRO A 846 38.03 7.10 32.67
C PRO A 846 38.88 8.20 32.03
N PRO A 847 38.97 9.39 32.63
CA PRO A 847 39.76 10.47 32.09
C PRO A 847 41.27 10.10 32.03
N ALA A 848 41.97 10.66 31.06
CA ALA A 848 43.42 10.56 30.96
C ALA A 848 44.09 11.62 31.86
N LYS A 849 45.36 11.39 32.24
CA LYS A 849 46.17 12.40 32.96
C LYS A 849 46.27 13.73 32.20
N THR A 850 46.12 13.67 30.88
CA THR A 850 46.14 14.81 29.97
C THR A 850 44.76 15.42 29.70
N SER A 851 43.67 14.83 30.26
CA SER A 851 42.33 15.41 30.17
C SER A 851 42.30 16.80 30.81
N THR A 852 41.34 17.63 30.37
CA THR A 852 41.07 18.92 30.97
C THR A 852 40.92 18.79 32.49
N ARG A 853 41.54 19.66 33.24
CA ARG A 853 41.43 19.66 34.70
C ARG A 853 41.25 21.06 35.23
N THR A 854 40.42 21.17 36.27
CA THR A 854 40.16 22.41 36.98
C THR A 854 40.70 22.30 38.40
N SER A 855 41.43 23.31 38.89
CA SER A 855 41.87 23.37 40.28
C SER A 855 40.70 23.70 41.23
N LEU A 856 40.57 22.90 42.25
CA LEU A 856 39.60 23.10 43.34
C LEU A 856 40.25 23.57 44.66
N GLY A 857 41.50 24.02 44.56
CA GLY A 857 42.25 24.57 45.65
C GLY A 857 43.11 23.56 46.44
N GLY A 858 43.82 24.09 47.45
CA GLY A 858 44.69 23.34 48.40
C GLY A 858 44.08 23.17 49.77
N GLY A 859 44.81 22.53 50.69
CA GLY A 859 44.39 22.32 52.11
C GLY A 859 43.58 21.03 52.32
N TRP A 860 43.47 20.25 51.31
CA TRP A 860 42.67 18.96 51.33
C TRP A 860 43.44 17.84 52.04
N GLU A 861 44.71 18.00 52.40
CA GLU A 861 45.45 17.06 53.25
C GLU A 861 44.88 16.99 54.69
N ALA A 862 44.16 18.05 55.11
CA ALA A 862 43.42 18.05 56.37
C ALA A 862 42.31 17.04 56.51
N TYR A 863 41.90 16.42 55.37
CA TYR A 863 40.81 15.46 55.33
C TYR A 863 41.32 14.05 55.03
N ASN A 864 40.97 13.05 55.86
CA ASN A 864 41.37 11.66 55.70
C ASN A 864 40.30 10.80 54.96
N VAL A 865 39.14 11.36 54.72
CA VAL A 865 38.08 10.78 53.88
C VAL A 865 37.61 11.84 52.88
N LEU A 866 37.56 11.50 51.63
CA LEU A 866 36.93 12.25 50.54
C LEU A 866 36.05 11.25 49.80
N THR A 867 34.75 11.50 49.69
CA THR A 867 33.80 10.63 49.01
C THR A 867 32.60 11.45 48.49
N SER A 868 31.99 11.04 47.39
CA SER A 868 30.74 11.66 46.95
C SER A 868 29.58 10.75 47.31
N PRO A 869 28.56 11.26 47.99
CA PRO A 869 27.30 10.54 48.19
C PRO A 869 26.35 10.69 46.97
N GLY A 870 26.70 11.48 45.93
CA GLY A 870 25.81 12.02 44.95
C GLY A 870 25.25 13.36 45.37
N ASP A 871 24.06 13.71 44.95
CA ASP A 871 23.36 14.94 45.33
C ASP A 871 22.79 14.82 46.74
N LEU A 872 23.47 15.44 47.72
CA LEU A 872 23.07 15.51 49.10
C LEU A 872 22.30 16.81 49.42
N THR A 873 22.49 17.84 48.57
CA THR A 873 21.88 19.14 48.77
C THR A 873 20.52 19.28 48.07
N GLY A 874 20.16 18.36 47.15
CA GLY A 874 18.89 18.38 46.44
C GLY A 874 18.86 19.36 45.26
N ASP A 875 20.05 19.87 44.82
CA ASP A 875 20.16 20.86 43.73
C ASP A 875 20.43 20.22 42.36
N GLY A 876 20.52 18.90 42.29
CA GLY A 876 20.78 18.12 41.06
C GLY A 876 22.27 17.97 40.72
N LEU A 877 23.17 18.45 41.51
CA LEU A 877 24.61 18.35 41.33
C LEU A 877 25.26 17.41 42.36
N PRO A 878 26.36 16.72 42.02
CA PRO A 878 27.07 15.87 43.00
C PRO A 878 27.82 16.71 44.02
N ASP A 879 27.78 16.27 45.27
CA ASP A 879 28.43 16.91 46.42
C ASP A 879 29.63 16.11 46.89
N LEU A 880 30.63 16.78 47.52
CA LEU A 880 31.77 16.17 48.17
C LEU A 880 31.59 16.13 49.69
N LEU A 881 31.61 14.95 50.26
CA LEU A 881 31.68 14.75 51.69
C LEU A 881 33.13 14.48 52.11
N ALA A 882 33.60 15.22 53.14
CA ALA A 882 34.95 15.13 53.67
C ALA A 882 34.96 14.97 55.17
N ARG A 883 35.84 14.07 55.71
CA ARG A 883 36.06 13.95 57.14
C ARG A 883 37.38 14.59 57.50
N LYS A 884 37.38 15.59 58.42
CA LYS A 884 38.57 16.24 58.96
C LYS A 884 39.36 15.27 59.82
N SER A 885 40.66 15.06 59.55
CA SER A 885 41.48 14.04 60.17
C SER A 885 41.71 14.32 61.68
N SER A 886 41.85 15.59 62.10
CA SER A 886 42.15 15.98 63.48
C SER A 886 40.95 15.90 64.45
N THR A 887 39.71 16.10 63.96
CA THR A 887 38.52 16.22 64.80
C THR A 887 37.45 15.15 64.51
N GLY A 888 37.55 14.43 63.38
CA GLY A 888 36.50 13.54 62.92
C GLY A 888 35.24 14.27 62.46
N ASP A 889 35.30 15.59 62.25
CA ASP A 889 34.21 16.41 61.77
C ASP A 889 33.89 16.08 60.32
N ILE A 890 32.60 15.95 59.97
CA ILE A 890 32.11 15.76 58.64
C ILE A 890 31.71 17.11 58.00
N TRP A 891 32.24 17.38 56.85
CA TRP A 891 31.98 18.55 56.05
C TRP A 891 31.36 18.15 54.72
N VAL A 892 30.45 18.97 54.22
CA VAL A 892 29.88 18.86 52.85
C VAL A 892 30.30 20.10 52.08
N PHE A 893 30.80 19.88 50.88
CA PHE A 893 31.12 20.90 49.89
C PHE A 893 30.20 20.73 48.72
N PRO A 894 29.17 21.60 48.55
CA PRO A 894 28.21 21.47 47.46
C PRO A 894 28.85 21.60 46.08
N GLY A 895 28.37 20.82 45.09
CA GLY A 895 28.64 21.07 43.71
C GLY A 895 28.05 22.41 43.26
N THR A 896 28.62 23.07 42.27
CA THR A 896 28.08 24.32 41.74
C THR A 896 27.96 24.23 40.19
N LYS A 897 27.03 24.97 39.62
CA LYS A 897 26.86 25.09 38.14
C LYS A 897 28.07 25.65 37.44
N ALA A 898 29.03 26.25 38.16
CA ALA A 898 30.33 26.68 37.62
C ALA A 898 31.34 25.53 37.51
N GLY A 899 30.96 24.30 37.81
CA GLY A 899 31.82 23.13 37.76
C GLY A 899 32.87 23.10 38.86
N LYS A 900 32.59 23.73 40.00
CA LYS A 900 33.48 23.82 41.21
C LYS A 900 32.74 23.39 42.46
N LEU A 901 33.46 23.23 43.55
CA LEU A 901 32.88 23.02 44.87
C LEU A 901 32.57 24.36 45.53
N GLY A 902 31.44 24.45 46.19
CA GLY A 902 31.05 25.59 47.01
C GLY A 902 31.75 25.59 48.38
N ALA A 903 31.39 26.56 49.24
CA ALA A 903 31.96 26.65 50.61
C ALA A 903 31.56 25.43 51.46
N GLY A 904 32.53 24.89 52.20
CA GLY A 904 32.29 23.76 53.04
C GLY A 904 31.43 24.11 54.28
N LYS A 905 30.46 23.25 54.59
CA LYS A 905 29.58 23.31 55.72
C LYS A 905 29.82 22.11 56.64
N LYS A 906 30.14 22.35 57.91
CA LYS A 906 30.22 21.26 58.91
C LYS A 906 28.82 20.75 59.23
N ILE A 907 28.63 19.42 59.14
CA ILE A 907 27.32 18.80 59.35
C ILE A 907 27.27 17.77 60.48
N ARG A 908 28.42 17.20 60.84
CA ARG A 908 28.55 16.28 62.04
C ARG A 908 29.91 16.47 62.70
N SER A 909 30.03 16.01 63.92
CA SER A 909 31.27 16.09 64.75
C SER A 909 31.71 14.73 65.24
N GLY A 910 33.01 14.52 65.39
CA GLY A 910 33.57 13.41 66.15
C GLY A 910 33.37 12.02 65.57
N TRP A 911 33.31 11.86 64.22
CA TRP A 911 33.11 10.53 63.60
C TRP A 911 34.40 9.69 63.68
N THR A 912 34.29 8.57 64.38
CA THR A 912 35.43 7.61 64.62
C THR A 912 35.26 6.35 63.77
N TYR A 913 34.32 6.34 62.79
CA TYR A 913 34.08 5.20 61.90
C TYR A 913 35.33 4.81 61.13
N THR A 914 35.54 3.48 60.98
CA THR A 914 36.65 2.90 60.21
C THR A 914 36.52 3.17 58.69
N HIS A 915 35.29 3.15 58.18
CA HIS A 915 34.95 3.48 56.79
C HIS A 915 33.78 4.49 56.81
N VAL A 916 33.88 5.48 55.94
CA VAL A 916 32.82 6.44 55.64
C VAL A 916 32.75 6.52 54.10
N VAL A 917 31.65 6.19 53.51
CA VAL A 917 31.47 5.92 52.10
C VAL A 917 30.21 6.60 51.58
N GLY A 918 30.31 7.39 50.53
CA GLY A 918 29.16 7.82 49.75
C GLY A 918 28.58 6.63 48.96
N ALA A 919 27.28 6.47 48.97
CA ALA A 919 26.64 5.27 48.44
C ALA A 919 25.52 5.54 47.41
N GLY A 920 25.34 6.81 47.04
CA GLY A 920 24.20 7.22 46.19
C GLY A 920 22.89 7.09 46.98
N ASP A 921 21.79 7.23 46.28
CA ASP A 921 20.45 7.03 46.85
C ASP A 921 20.18 5.52 47.10
N LEU A 922 20.25 5.08 48.33
CA LEU A 922 20.02 3.69 48.74
C LEU A 922 18.56 3.38 49.08
N ASN A 923 17.79 4.40 49.41
CA ASN A 923 16.44 4.24 49.93
C ASN A 923 15.34 4.65 48.90
N GLY A 924 15.74 5.28 47.78
CA GLY A 924 14.85 5.70 46.72
C GLY A 924 14.16 7.05 46.94
N ASP A 925 14.72 7.91 47.84
CA ASP A 925 14.18 9.24 48.15
C ASP A 925 14.74 10.37 47.30
N GLY A 926 15.68 10.04 46.36
CA GLY A 926 16.29 10.98 45.43
C GLY A 926 17.51 11.72 45.99
N HIS A 927 17.93 11.48 47.22
CA HIS A 927 19.07 12.13 47.88
C HIS A 927 20.22 11.17 48.14
N GLY A 928 21.43 11.64 48.08
CA GLY A 928 22.61 10.83 48.29
C GLY A 928 22.79 10.41 49.76
N ASP A 929 23.01 9.10 49.97
CA ASP A 929 23.18 8.46 51.30
C ASP A 929 24.65 8.16 51.61
N VAL A 930 24.93 8.02 52.91
CA VAL A 930 26.28 7.73 53.43
C VAL A 930 26.24 6.44 54.26
N LEU A 931 27.16 5.52 53.99
CA LEU A 931 27.44 4.37 54.83
C LEU A 931 28.61 4.62 55.74
N ALA A 932 28.49 4.22 57.03
CA ALA A 932 29.55 4.34 58.02
C ALA A 932 29.71 3.04 58.81
N ARG A 933 30.90 2.44 58.80
CA ARG A 933 31.22 1.20 59.53
C ARG A 933 31.98 1.51 60.80
N ALA A 934 31.45 1.06 61.93
CA ALA A 934 32.08 1.20 63.23
C ALA A 934 33.21 0.18 63.48
N LYS A 935 33.98 0.34 64.52
CA LYS A 935 35.10 -0.56 64.88
C LYS A 935 34.63 -1.97 65.23
N ASP A 936 33.41 -2.08 65.79
CA ASP A 936 32.78 -3.35 66.16
C ASP A 936 32.21 -4.12 64.92
N GLY A 937 32.32 -3.55 63.72
CA GLY A 937 31.78 -4.10 62.46
C GLY A 937 30.33 -3.75 62.20
N THR A 938 29.68 -2.92 63.00
CA THR A 938 28.33 -2.46 62.71
C THR A 938 28.36 -1.48 61.52
N LEU A 939 27.60 -1.74 60.47
CA LEU A 939 27.39 -0.86 59.34
C LEU A 939 26.13 -0.04 59.57
N TYR A 940 26.27 1.27 59.56
CA TYR A 940 25.19 2.23 59.63
C TYR A 940 24.96 2.92 58.29
N ARG A 941 23.72 3.24 58.01
CA ARG A 941 23.30 4.13 56.92
C ARG A 941 22.85 5.46 57.52
N TYR A 942 23.22 6.55 56.90
CA TYR A 942 22.74 7.90 57.14
C TYR A 942 22.10 8.42 55.86
N ASP A 943 20.78 8.57 55.89
CA ASP A 943 20.04 9.08 54.75
C ASP A 943 20.25 10.57 54.57
N GLY A 944 20.39 11.01 53.33
CA GLY A 944 20.42 12.42 52.99
C GLY A 944 19.08 13.08 53.30
N ALA A 945 19.14 14.37 53.72
CA ALA A 945 17.93 15.15 54.00
C ALA A 945 17.53 16.03 52.81
N GLY A 946 18.35 16.13 51.74
CA GLY A 946 18.12 16.98 50.57
C GLY A 946 18.46 18.46 50.84
N ASP A 947 19.05 18.81 52.00
CA ASP A 947 19.50 20.16 52.39
C ASP A 947 20.99 20.26 52.71
N GLY A 948 21.76 19.26 52.28
CA GLY A 948 23.16 19.07 52.60
C GLY A 948 23.42 18.52 53.98
N THR A 949 22.40 18.02 54.69
CA THR A 949 22.57 17.37 56.01
C THR A 949 22.20 15.88 55.96
N LEU A 950 22.55 15.16 56.98
CA LEU A 950 22.26 13.72 57.15
C LEU A 950 21.18 13.50 58.23
N LYS A 951 20.23 12.57 57.98
CA LYS A 951 19.22 12.12 58.97
C LYS A 951 19.92 11.27 60.09
N SER A 952 19.16 10.80 61.06
CA SER A 952 19.62 9.85 62.06
C SER A 952 20.06 8.50 61.46
N ARG A 953 21.06 7.87 62.04
CA ARG A 953 21.61 6.60 61.56
C ARG A 953 20.60 5.45 61.66
N VAL A 954 20.64 4.57 60.68
CA VAL A 954 19.92 3.30 60.67
C VAL A 954 20.95 2.17 60.64
N THR A 955 20.77 1.11 61.44
CA THR A 955 21.65 -0.07 61.39
C THR A 955 21.30 -0.92 60.19
N VAL A 956 22.31 -1.18 59.34
CA VAL A 956 22.17 -2.06 58.17
C VAL A 956 22.60 -3.47 58.50
N PHE A 957 23.80 -3.60 59.06
CA PHE A 957 24.38 -4.87 59.50
C PHE A 957 25.04 -4.74 60.87
N THR A 958 25.01 -5.81 61.69
CA THR A 958 25.76 -5.93 62.97
C THR A 958 26.89 -6.92 62.82
N LYS A 959 28.07 -6.67 63.47
CA LYS A 959 29.25 -7.57 63.42
C LYS A 959 29.65 -7.97 62.00
N TRP A 960 29.53 -7.04 61.04
CA TRP A 960 29.68 -7.32 59.63
C TRP A 960 31.07 -7.00 59.11
N GLY A 961 31.65 -7.96 58.36
CA GLY A 961 32.84 -7.71 57.56
C GLY A 961 34.11 -7.46 58.37
N SER A 962 34.39 -8.24 59.41
CA SER A 962 35.64 -8.14 60.17
C SER A 962 36.90 -8.27 59.33
N THR A 963 36.82 -8.89 58.15
CA THR A 963 37.92 -9.08 57.19
C THR A 963 37.92 -8.09 56.05
N TYR A 964 36.94 -7.19 55.96
CA TYR A 964 36.85 -6.24 54.84
C TYR A 964 37.85 -5.10 54.99
N THR A 965 38.67 -4.95 53.97
CA THR A 965 39.68 -3.88 53.84
C THR A 965 39.13 -2.67 53.07
N HIS A 966 38.18 -2.93 52.17
CA HIS A 966 37.51 -1.89 51.37
C HIS A 966 35.98 -2.10 51.41
N VAL A 967 35.28 -0.99 51.55
CA VAL A 967 33.81 -0.90 51.50
C VAL A 967 33.50 0.27 50.57
N LEU A 968 32.76 0.03 49.46
CA LEU A 968 32.54 0.99 48.39
C LEU A 968 31.04 1.02 48.01
N GLY A 969 30.46 2.22 47.94
CA GLY A 969 29.21 2.44 47.23
C GLY A 969 29.52 2.57 45.76
N VAL A 970 28.95 1.73 44.96
CA VAL A 970 29.38 1.55 43.54
C VAL A 970 28.31 1.87 42.52
N GLY A 971 27.19 2.47 42.92
CA GLY A 971 26.06 2.70 42.05
C GLY A 971 25.31 1.40 41.75
N ASP A 972 24.47 1.43 40.78
CA ASP A 972 23.74 0.26 40.27
C ASP A 972 24.65 -0.60 39.38
N MET A 973 25.37 -1.54 39.96
CA MET A 973 26.20 -2.49 39.22
C MET A 973 25.38 -3.56 38.48
N THR A 974 24.18 -3.85 39.00
CA THR A 974 23.35 -4.95 38.46
C THR A 974 22.46 -4.53 37.30
N GLY A 975 22.20 -3.24 37.14
CA GLY A 975 21.30 -2.67 36.14
C GLY A 975 19.83 -2.87 36.51
N ASP A 976 19.54 -2.94 37.86
CA ASP A 976 18.17 -3.11 38.37
C ASP A 976 17.56 -1.80 38.91
N GLY A 977 18.26 -0.67 38.74
CA GLY A 977 17.84 0.66 39.17
C GLY A 977 18.09 0.93 40.65
N LYS A 978 18.90 0.11 41.34
CA LYS A 978 19.19 0.24 42.77
C LYS A 978 20.69 0.23 43.05
N ASN A 979 21.15 1.12 43.91
CA ASN A 979 22.57 1.21 44.23
C ASN A 979 23.05 0.02 45.04
N ASP A 980 24.20 -0.52 44.64
CA ASP A 980 24.83 -1.72 45.18
C ASP A 980 26.02 -1.37 46.11
N LEU A 981 26.45 -2.33 46.91
CA LEU A 981 27.62 -2.24 47.74
C LEU A 981 28.67 -3.27 47.31
N LEU A 982 29.91 -2.82 47.17
CA LEU A 982 31.03 -3.72 46.92
C LEU A 982 31.99 -3.73 48.09
N VAL A 983 32.50 -4.92 48.44
CA VAL A 983 33.49 -5.07 49.50
C VAL A 983 34.65 -5.95 49.05
N VAL A 984 35.86 -5.65 49.53
CA VAL A 984 37.06 -6.46 49.30
C VAL A 984 37.60 -6.93 50.66
N ASP A 985 37.84 -8.21 50.83
CA ASP A 985 38.38 -8.76 52.06
C ASP A 985 39.91 -8.76 52.09
N ASN A 986 40.48 -9.11 53.25
CA ASN A 986 41.91 -9.18 53.49
C ASN A 986 42.66 -10.26 52.69
N LYS A 987 41.95 -11.10 51.92
CA LYS A 987 42.44 -12.08 50.95
C LYS A 987 42.31 -11.60 49.54
N GLY A 988 41.81 -10.38 49.34
CA GLY A 988 41.57 -9.80 48.00
C GLY A 988 40.38 -10.42 47.24
N VAL A 989 39.45 -11.03 47.97
CA VAL A 989 38.19 -11.53 47.40
C VAL A 989 37.20 -10.37 47.36
N VAL A 990 36.60 -10.17 46.21
CA VAL A 990 35.57 -9.16 45.96
C VAL A 990 34.18 -9.75 46.09
N TYR A 991 33.32 -9.10 46.84
CA TYR A 991 31.93 -9.46 47.02
C TYR A 991 31.03 -8.26 46.73
N ARG A 992 29.88 -8.52 46.17
CA ARG A 992 28.78 -7.58 45.97
C ARG A 992 27.62 -7.93 46.90
N ASN A 993 27.05 -6.92 47.49
CA ASN A 993 25.75 -6.97 48.21
C ASN A 993 24.77 -6.12 47.37
N THR A 994 23.78 -6.76 46.73
CA THR A 994 22.82 -6.06 45.87
C THR A 994 21.84 -5.26 46.74
N GLY A 995 21.64 -3.99 46.37
CA GLY A 995 20.72 -3.10 47.04
C GLY A 995 19.27 -3.49 46.81
N ASN A 996 18.39 -3.24 47.82
CA ASN A 996 16.97 -3.50 47.70
C ASN A 996 16.14 -2.26 47.33
N GLY A 997 16.77 -1.08 47.15
CA GLY A 997 16.13 0.21 46.94
C GLY A 997 15.31 0.73 48.14
N LYS A 998 15.49 0.14 49.31
CA LYS A 998 14.87 0.57 50.56
C LYS A 998 15.91 0.78 51.68
N GLY A 999 17.16 0.99 51.26
CA GLY A 999 18.27 1.27 52.16
C GLY A 999 18.90 0.08 52.82
N SER A 1000 18.69 -1.16 52.33
CA SER A 1000 19.33 -2.38 52.83
C SER A 1000 19.84 -3.22 51.63
N PHE A 1001 20.58 -4.28 51.91
CA PHE A 1001 21.26 -5.09 50.91
C PHE A 1001 20.95 -6.58 51.10
N SER A 1002 21.06 -7.35 50.02
CA SER A 1002 21.00 -8.81 50.01
C SER A 1002 22.25 -9.46 50.63
N SER A 1003 22.25 -10.78 50.73
CA SER A 1003 23.44 -11.56 51.05
C SER A 1003 24.52 -11.33 49.98
N ARG A 1004 25.80 -11.35 50.43
CA ARG A 1004 26.93 -11.12 49.55
C ARG A 1004 27.10 -12.22 48.49
N THR A 1005 27.41 -11.81 47.29
CA THR A 1005 27.80 -12.69 46.19
C THR A 1005 29.27 -12.50 45.87
N LYS A 1006 30.06 -13.58 45.81
CA LYS A 1006 31.47 -13.54 45.42
C LYS A 1006 31.56 -13.22 43.90
N ILE A 1007 32.33 -12.20 43.52
CA ILE A 1007 32.50 -11.76 42.15
C ILE A 1007 33.83 -12.22 41.57
N THR A 1008 34.95 -11.92 42.29
CA THR A 1008 36.32 -12.24 41.80
C THR A 1008 37.30 -12.29 42.95
N THR A 1009 38.60 -12.55 42.63
CA THR A 1009 39.69 -12.61 43.58
C THR A 1009 40.94 -11.87 43.04
N GLY A 1010 42.01 -11.71 43.87
CA GLY A 1010 43.27 -11.14 43.44
C GLY A 1010 43.39 -9.61 43.51
N TRP A 1011 42.46 -8.93 44.17
CA TRP A 1011 42.40 -7.47 44.23
C TRP A 1011 43.37 -6.81 45.18
N LEU A 1012 44.20 -7.56 45.96
CA LEU A 1012 45.29 -7.01 46.73
C LEU A 1012 46.45 -6.45 45.87
N THR A 1013 46.44 -6.75 44.60
CA THR A 1013 47.42 -6.24 43.63
C THR A 1013 47.23 -4.76 43.31
N TYR A 1014 46.06 -4.22 43.49
CA TYR A 1014 45.77 -2.80 43.29
C TYR A 1014 46.29 -1.95 44.46
N LYS A 1015 46.77 -0.74 44.14
CA LYS A 1015 47.29 0.27 45.10
C LYS A 1015 46.16 1.19 45.59
N GLY A 1016 45.07 1.27 44.85
CA GLY A 1016 43.86 1.97 45.23
C GLY A 1016 42.68 1.31 44.59
N ILE A 1017 41.56 1.27 45.34
CA ILE A 1017 40.23 0.76 44.93
C ILE A 1017 39.23 1.82 45.36
N PHE A 1018 38.46 2.39 44.41
CA PHE A 1018 37.68 3.62 44.59
C PHE A 1018 36.24 3.47 44.12
#